data_3af24b154dc080c75b1771304ffe3a3f
#
_entry.id   3af24b154dc080c75b1771304ffe3a3f
#
_cell.length_a   1.000
_cell.length_b   1.000
_cell.length_c   1.000
_cell.angle_alpha   90.00
_cell.angle_beta   90.00
_cell.angle_gamma   90.00
#
_symmetry.space_group_name_H-M   'P 1'
#
loop_
_entity.id
_entity.type
_entity.pdbx_description
1 polymer ?
#
loop_
_entity_poly.entity_id
_entity_poly.type
_entity_poly.pdbx_seq_one_letter_code
_entity_poly.pdbx_strand_id
1 'polypeptide(L)'
;MQETMDYHALNAMLNLYDKAGHIQFDKDQQAIDAFFATHVRPHSVTFASQHERLETLVREGYYDDAVLARYDRAFVLRLFEHAHASGFRFQTFLGAWKFYTSYTLKTFDGKRYLEHFEDRVTMVALTLAQGDETLATQLTDEMLSGRFQPATPTFLNCGKQQRGELVSCFLLRIEDNMESIGRAVNSALQLSKRGGGVAFLLSNLREAGAPIKRIENQSSGVIPVMKMLEDAFSYANQLGARQGAGAVYLHAHHPDILRFLDTKRENADEKIRIKTLSLGVVIPDITFRLAKENAQMALFSPYDVQRRYGKPFGDIAISERYDELIADPHVRKTYINARDFFQTLAEIQFESGYPYIMFEDTVNRANPIAGRINMSNLCSEILQVNSASRYDDNLDYTHIGHDISCNLGSLNIAHVMDSPDIGRTVETAIRGLTAVSDMSHIRSVPSIAAGNAASHAIGLGQMNLHGYLAREGIAYGSPEALDFTNLYFYTITWHVVHTSMRLARERGKTFAGFAQSRYASGDYFTQYLQDDWQPKTAKVRTLFARSGITLPTREMWLKLRDDVMRYGIYNQNLQAVPPTGSISYINHATSSIHPIVAKIEIRKEGKTGRVYYPAPFMTNENLDMYQDAYDIGPEKIIDTYAEATRHVDQGLSLTLFFPDTATTRDINKAQIYAWRKGIKSLYYIRLRQLALEGTEIEDCVSCAL
;
A
#
# COMPACT_ATOMS: atom_id res chain seq x y z
N MET A 1 7.33 35.92 34.27
CA MET A 1 7.55 35.16 33.01
C MET A 1 6.72 33.92 33.14
N GLN A 2 5.61 33.83 32.38
CA GLN A 2 4.91 32.55 32.23
C GLN A 2 5.91 31.62 31.56
N GLU A 3 6.27 30.50 32.18
CA GLU A 3 6.99 29.42 31.53
C GLU A 3 6.17 29.01 30.31
N THR A 4 6.69 29.27 29.13
CA THR A 4 6.10 28.81 27.88
C THR A 4 6.15 27.29 27.93
N MET A 5 5.01 26.63 28.05
CA MET A 5 4.89 25.18 28.01
C MET A 5 5.55 24.64 26.74
N ASP A 6 6.36 23.60 26.89
CA ASP A 6 6.97 22.89 25.76
C ASP A 6 5.88 22.31 24.83
N TYR A 7 6.17 22.28 23.53
CA TYR A 7 5.21 21.82 22.53
C TYR A 7 4.80 20.33 22.73
N HIS A 8 5.68 19.49 23.24
CA HIS A 8 5.30 18.11 23.61
C HIS A 8 4.32 18.08 24.77
N ALA A 9 4.53 18.91 25.78
CA ALA A 9 3.62 19.02 26.91
C ALA A 9 2.25 19.56 26.50
N LEU A 10 2.21 20.55 25.59
CA LEU A 10 0.96 21.06 25.02
C LEU A 10 0.21 19.99 24.24
N ASN A 11 0.91 19.24 23.36
CA ASN A 11 0.30 18.14 22.60
C ASN A 11 -0.25 17.03 23.52
N ALA A 12 0.48 16.68 24.58
CA ALA A 12 0.05 15.67 25.55
C ALA A 12 -1.25 16.05 26.30
N MET A 13 -1.61 17.34 26.34
CA MET A 13 -2.87 17.80 26.95
C MET A 13 -4.11 17.33 26.16
N LEU A 14 -3.96 16.88 24.93
CA LEU A 14 -5.06 16.21 24.19
C LEU A 14 -5.59 14.97 24.90
N ASN A 15 -4.76 14.29 25.68
CA ASN A 15 -5.16 13.10 26.45
C ASN A 15 -5.71 13.43 27.85
N LEU A 16 -5.88 14.72 28.14
CA LEU A 16 -6.43 15.21 29.40
C LEU A 16 -7.71 16.01 29.13
N TYR A 17 -8.75 15.70 29.89
CA TYR A 17 -9.99 16.48 29.82
C TYR A 17 -9.87 17.77 30.65
N ASP A 18 -10.53 18.82 30.20
CA ASP A 18 -10.68 20.02 30.98
C ASP A 18 -11.67 19.81 32.15
N LYS A 19 -11.90 20.85 32.94
CA LYS A 19 -12.82 20.79 34.10
C LYS A 19 -14.27 20.52 33.73
N ALA A 20 -14.65 20.75 32.47
CA ALA A 20 -15.98 20.49 31.95
C ALA A 20 -16.08 19.09 31.27
N GLY A 21 -14.98 18.32 31.24
CA GLY A 21 -14.92 17.00 30.60
C GLY A 21 -14.73 17.05 29.10
N HIS A 22 -14.21 18.14 28.55
CA HIS A 22 -13.97 18.32 27.15
C HIS A 22 -12.52 18.02 26.76
N ILE A 23 -12.31 17.46 25.55
CA ILE A 23 -10.98 17.32 24.91
C ILE A 23 -10.47 18.73 24.57
N GLN A 24 -9.21 18.99 24.87
CA GLN A 24 -8.59 20.31 24.70
C GLN A 24 -7.91 20.45 23.33
N PHE A 25 -8.69 20.47 22.25
CA PHE A 25 -8.17 20.54 20.87
C PHE A 25 -7.31 21.79 20.58
N ASP A 26 -7.61 22.91 21.26
CA ASP A 26 -6.84 24.15 21.14
C ASP A 26 -5.37 23.98 21.55
N LYS A 27 -5.07 23.02 22.43
CA LYS A 27 -3.71 22.73 22.88
C LYS A 27 -2.83 22.19 21.75
N ASP A 28 -3.40 21.46 20.82
CA ASP A 28 -2.66 20.97 19.65
C ASP A 28 -2.25 22.12 18.72
N GLN A 29 -3.11 23.11 18.51
CA GLN A 29 -2.77 24.32 17.75
C GLN A 29 -1.68 25.13 18.47
N GLN A 30 -1.76 25.26 19.78
CA GLN A 30 -0.73 25.90 20.59
C GLN A 30 0.62 25.13 20.49
N ALA A 31 0.58 23.81 20.42
CA ALA A 31 1.77 22.97 20.24
C ALA A 31 2.43 23.25 18.88
N ILE A 32 1.65 23.38 17.80
CA ILE A 32 2.17 23.73 16.47
C ILE A 32 2.88 25.08 16.52
N ASP A 33 2.24 26.11 17.08
CA ASP A 33 2.80 27.45 17.17
C ASP A 33 4.11 27.46 17.99
N ALA A 34 4.12 26.78 19.13
CA ALA A 34 5.30 26.62 19.97
C ALA A 34 6.43 25.87 19.24
N PHE A 35 6.10 24.79 18.52
CA PHE A 35 7.06 24.02 17.74
C PHE A 35 7.73 24.87 16.66
N PHE A 36 6.95 25.65 15.92
CA PHE A 36 7.52 26.57 14.91
C PHE A 36 8.38 27.65 15.53
N ALA A 37 7.91 28.26 16.62
CA ALA A 37 8.63 29.37 17.27
C ALA A 37 9.95 28.93 17.91
N THR A 38 9.94 27.79 18.61
CA THR A 38 11.07 27.37 19.46
C THR A 38 11.98 26.31 18.79
N HIS A 39 11.51 25.62 17.76
CA HIS A 39 12.29 24.56 17.10
C HIS A 39 12.49 24.79 15.61
N VAL A 40 11.42 24.92 14.83
CA VAL A 40 11.54 24.96 13.35
C VAL A 40 12.31 26.21 12.89
N ARG A 41 11.85 27.41 13.28
CA ARG A 41 12.49 28.66 12.85
C ARG A 41 13.95 28.77 13.29
N PRO A 42 14.31 28.48 14.58
CA PRO A 42 15.71 28.54 15.00
C PRO A 42 16.65 27.56 14.27
N HIS A 43 16.10 26.42 13.80
CA HIS A 43 16.88 25.40 13.10
C HIS A 43 16.75 25.48 11.57
N SER A 44 16.03 26.45 11.01
CA SER A 44 15.93 26.67 9.57
C SER A 44 17.04 27.53 9.05
N VAL A 45 17.61 27.17 7.90
CA VAL A 45 18.54 28.02 7.16
C VAL A 45 17.73 29.11 6.45
N THR A 46 18.15 30.37 6.63
CA THR A 46 17.52 31.53 5.99
C THR A 46 18.29 31.93 4.76
N PHE A 47 17.58 32.19 3.67
CA PHE A 47 18.13 32.68 2.41
C PHE A 47 17.56 34.09 2.10
N ALA A 48 18.33 34.94 1.43
CA ALA A 48 17.85 36.27 1.06
C ALA A 48 16.71 36.23 -0.01
N SER A 49 16.71 35.18 -0.84
CA SER A 49 15.70 34.98 -1.90
C SER A 49 15.58 33.50 -2.27
N GLN A 50 14.49 33.14 -2.95
CA GLN A 50 14.34 31.80 -3.54
C GLN A 50 15.41 31.53 -4.59
N HIS A 51 15.83 32.53 -5.33
CA HIS A 51 16.90 32.38 -6.31
C HIS A 51 18.21 31.96 -5.64
N GLU A 52 18.65 32.67 -4.60
CA GLU A 52 19.84 32.31 -3.81
C GLU A 52 19.72 30.92 -3.20
N ARG A 53 18.52 30.60 -2.67
CA ARG A 53 18.25 29.30 -2.07
C ARG A 53 18.49 28.18 -3.09
N LEU A 54 17.88 28.28 -4.28
CA LEU A 54 18.00 27.26 -5.32
C LEU A 54 19.42 27.12 -5.83
N GLU A 55 20.14 28.24 -6.08
CA GLU A 55 21.53 28.19 -6.50
C GLU A 55 22.44 27.54 -5.46
N THR A 56 22.23 27.87 -4.19
CA THR A 56 22.99 27.29 -3.09
C THR A 56 22.73 25.79 -2.96
N LEU A 57 21.47 25.36 -2.99
CA LEU A 57 21.12 23.96 -2.82
C LEU A 57 21.58 23.09 -3.99
N VAL A 58 21.63 23.62 -5.21
CA VAL A 58 22.17 22.91 -6.37
C VAL A 58 23.70 22.85 -6.26
N ARG A 59 24.35 23.98 -6.00
CA ARG A 59 25.82 24.07 -5.91
C ARG A 59 26.41 23.16 -4.82
N GLU A 60 25.71 23.07 -3.69
CA GLU A 60 26.14 22.26 -2.54
C GLU A 60 25.70 20.80 -2.60
N GLY A 61 25.04 20.40 -3.68
CA GLY A 61 24.68 19.01 -3.94
C GLY A 61 23.45 18.49 -3.15
N TYR A 62 22.55 19.38 -2.74
CA TYR A 62 21.29 19.02 -2.10
C TYR A 62 20.18 18.77 -3.10
N TYR A 63 19.97 19.65 -4.07
CA TYR A 63 19.00 19.49 -5.15
C TYR A 63 19.63 18.96 -6.42
N ASP A 64 18.87 18.13 -7.13
CA ASP A 64 19.25 17.61 -8.44
C ASP A 64 19.02 18.68 -9.52
N ASP A 65 20.12 19.20 -10.07
CA ASP A 65 20.08 20.22 -11.12
C ASP A 65 19.36 19.73 -12.38
N ALA A 66 19.44 18.44 -12.69
CA ALA A 66 18.79 17.87 -13.87
C ALA A 66 17.25 18.01 -13.83
N VAL A 67 16.65 18.06 -12.65
CA VAL A 67 15.20 18.33 -12.49
C VAL A 67 14.89 19.77 -12.86
N LEU A 68 15.64 20.72 -12.31
CA LEU A 68 15.40 22.16 -12.50
C LEU A 68 15.75 22.61 -13.93
N ALA A 69 16.74 22.01 -14.56
CA ALA A 69 17.19 22.32 -15.91
C ALA A 69 16.14 22.01 -17.00
N ARG A 70 15.09 21.27 -16.68
CA ARG A 70 13.98 20.98 -17.61
C ARG A 70 13.02 22.14 -17.79
N TYR A 71 13.14 23.19 -16.98
CA TYR A 71 12.22 24.33 -16.92
C TYR A 71 12.93 25.64 -17.15
N ASP A 72 12.16 26.64 -17.63
CA ASP A 72 12.60 28.03 -17.55
C ASP A 72 12.77 28.44 -16.07
N ARG A 73 13.91 29.05 -15.75
CA ARG A 73 14.25 29.50 -14.40
C ARG A 73 13.18 30.42 -13.80
N ALA A 74 12.66 31.34 -14.60
CA ALA A 74 11.61 32.24 -14.15
C ALA A 74 10.33 31.51 -13.75
N PHE A 75 9.96 30.45 -14.48
CA PHE A 75 8.84 29.59 -14.11
C PHE A 75 9.07 28.91 -12.76
N VAL A 76 10.25 28.31 -12.56
CA VAL A 76 10.58 27.63 -11.31
C VAL A 76 10.43 28.58 -10.11
N LEU A 77 10.98 29.79 -10.22
CA LEU A 77 10.89 30.79 -9.16
C LEU A 77 9.42 31.19 -8.88
N ARG A 78 8.63 31.45 -9.94
CA ARG A 78 7.21 31.74 -9.79
C ARG A 78 6.43 30.61 -9.13
N LEU A 79 6.76 29.35 -9.42
CA LEU A 79 6.10 28.20 -8.82
C LEU A 79 6.36 28.10 -7.31
N PHE A 80 7.60 28.34 -6.88
CA PHE A 80 7.95 28.41 -5.45
C PHE A 80 7.20 29.57 -4.76
N GLU A 81 7.16 30.75 -5.39
CA GLU A 81 6.41 31.89 -4.88
C GLU A 81 4.91 31.60 -4.77
N HIS A 82 4.33 30.95 -5.78
CA HIS A 82 2.94 30.49 -5.78
C HIS A 82 2.67 29.53 -4.62
N ALA A 83 3.54 28.56 -4.40
CA ALA A 83 3.41 27.61 -3.31
C ALA A 83 3.45 28.31 -1.93
N HIS A 84 4.39 29.21 -1.71
CA HIS A 84 4.48 29.98 -0.46
C HIS A 84 3.32 30.96 -0.26
N ALA A 85 2.73 31.48 -1.33
CA ALA A 85 1.54 32.32 -1.26
C ALA A 85 0.24 31.57 -0.93
N SER A 86 0.24 30.24 -0.96
CA SER A 86 -0.94 29.40 -0.70
C SER A 86 -1.50 29.53 0.71
N GLY A 87 -0.68 29.99 1.66
CA GLY A 87 -1.06 30.05 3.08
C GLY A 87 -1.16 28.70 3.77
N PHE A 88 -0.44 27.68 3.28
CA PHE A 88 -0.45 26.34 3.86
C PHE A 88 -0.12 26.35 5.36
N ARG A 89 -0.87 25.58 6.13
CA ARG A 89 -0.63 25.35 7.55
C ARG A 89 -0.91 23.90 7.92
N PHE A 90 -0.05 23.30 8.74
CA PHE A 90 -0.34 22.00 9.34
C PHE A 90 -1.53 22.11 10.29
N GLN A 91 -2.41 21.12 10.24
CA GLN A 91 -3.63 21.09 11.05
C GLN A 91 -3.41 20.40 12.41
N THR A 92 -2.35 19.61 12.54
CA THR A 92 -2.00 18.90 13.78
C THR A 92 -0.52 19.03 14.07
N PHE A 93 -0.18 18.91 15.37
CA PHE A 93 1.22 18.88 15.79
C PHE A 93 1.96 17.66 15.19
N LEU A 94 1.34 16.49 15.21
CA LEU A 94 1.95 15.28 14.62
C LEU A 94 2.25 15.45 13.13
N GLY A 95 1.36 16.09 12.37
CA GLY A 95 1.60 16.39 10.97
C GLY A 95 2.85 17.24 10.74
N ALA A 96 2.99 18.33 11.49
CA ALA A 96 4.18 19.18 11.45
C ALA A 96 5.44 18.43 11.90
N TRP A 97 5.34 17.70 13.01
CA TRP A 97 6.43 16.90 13.54
C TRP A 97 6.95 15.86 12.54
N LYS A 98 6.04 15.08 11.94
CA LYS A 98 6.39 14.08 10.92
C LYS A 98 7.08 14.71 9.72
N PHE A 99 6.57 15.83 9.23
CA PHE A 99 7.18 16.50 8.10
C PHE A 99 8.64 16.92 8.39
N TYR A 100 8.88 17.63 9.49
CA TYR A 100 10.19 18.13 9.81
C TYR A 100 11.18 17.05 10.30
N THR A 101 10.70 15.97 10.89
CA THR A 101 11.58 14.87 11.32
C THR A 101 11.89 13.87 10.21
N SER A 102 10.96 13.63 9.27
CA SER A 102 11.06 12.51 8.33
C SER A 102 11.12 12.89 6.86
N TYR A 103 10.57 14.03 6.43
CA TYR A 103 10.39 14.34 5.00
C TYR A 103 11.24 15.49 4.49
N THR A 104 11.42 16.55 5.28
CA THR A 104 12.09 17.74 4.83
C THR A 104 13.56 17.52 4.55
N LEU A 105 14.10 18.25 3.57
CA LEU A 105 15.53 18.28 3.30
C LEU A 105 16.26 18.97 4.46
N LYS A 106 17.33 18.33 4.93
CA LYS A 106 18.19 18.85 6.01
C LYS A 106 19.62 19.02 5.51
N THR A 107 20.39 19.82 6.23
CA THR A 107 21.84 19.84 6.06
C THR A 107 22.43 18.45 6.27
N PHE A 108 23.58 18.14 5.64
CA PHE A 108 24.19 16.80 5.70
C PHE A 108 24.50 16.33 7.13
N ASP A 109 24.69 17.26 8.08
CA ASP A 109 24.84 16.93 9.50
C ASP A 109 23.50 16.66 10.21
N GLY A 110 22.36 16.81 9.50
CA GLY A 110 21.02 16.58 10.00
C GLY A 110 20.48 17.62 10.98
N LYS A 111 21.19 18.74 11.19
CA LYS A 111 20.87 19.70 12.27
C LYS A 111 19.95 20.84 11.87
N ARG A 112 19.94 21.20 10.59
CA ARG A 112 19.19 22.37 10.12
C ARG A 112 18.29 22.02 8.93
N TYR A 113 17.15 22.71 8.85
CA TYR A 113 16.16 22.53 7.79
C TYR A 113 16.48 23.46 6.60
N LEU A 114 16.41 22.88 5.40
CA LEU A 114 16.63 23.57 4.12
C LEU A 114 15.33 23.76 3.33
N GLU A 115 14.26 23.10 3.74
CA GLU A 115 12.95 23.16 3.11
C GLU A 115 11.86 23.36 4.14
N HIS A 116 10.76 24.02 3.69
CA HIS A 116 9.45 23.95 4.30
C HIS A 116 8.53 23.07 3.44
N PHE A 117 7.28 22.85 3.90
CA PHE A 117 6.35 21.97 3.18
C PHE A 117 6.11 22.44 1.75
N GLU A 118 5.95 23.74 1.53
CA GLU A 118 5.75 24.35 0.23
C GLU A 118 6.93 24.09 -0.72
N ASP A 119 8.14 24.09 -0.21
CA ASP A 119 9.37 23.79 -0.97
C ASP A 119 9.39 22.32 -1.37
N ARG A 120 9.08 21.41 -0.43
CA ARG A 120 9.06 19.97 -0.70
C ARG A 120 8.01 19.63 -1.76
N VAL A 121 6.81 20.17 -1.62
CA VAL A 121 5.71 19.99 -2.60
C VAL A 121 6.14 20.48 -3.99
N THR A 122 6.76 21.66 -4.08
CA THR A 122 7.18 22.23 -5.35
C THR A 122 8.25 21.37 -6.03
N MET A 123 9.25 20.89 -5.28
CA MET A 123 10.29 20.00 -5.83
C MET A 123 9.71 18.65 -6.28
N VAL A 124 8.76 18.10 -5.55
CA VAL A 124 8.07 16.88 -5.97
C VAL A 124 7.29 17.12 -7.28
N ALA A 125 6.55 18.21 -7.36
CA ALA A 125 5.79 18.57 -8.57
C ALA A 125 6.71 18.77 -9.79
N LEU A 126 7.80 19.51 -9.65
CA LEU A 126 8.76 19.72 -10.72
C LEU A 126 9.40 18.40 -11.19
N THR A 127 9.70 17.52 -10.26
CA THR A 127 10.28 16.21 -10.57
C THR A 127 9.29 15.36 -11.38
N LEU A 128 8.05 15.25 -10.92
CA LEU A 128 7.03 14.38 -11.55
C LEU A 128 6.50 14.94 -12.87
N ALA A 129 6.48 16.25 -13.03
CA ALA A 129 5.99 16.89 -14.26
C ALA A 129 7.01 16.83 -15.42
N GLN A 130 8.27 16.54 -15.17
CA GLN A 130 9.30 16.30 -16.19
C GLN A 130 9.39 17.40 -17.28
N GLY A 131 9.25 18.66 -16.91
CA GLY A 131 9.32 19.80 -17.82
C GLY A 131 7.97 20.35 -18.27
N ASP A 132 6.88 19.66 -17.95
CA ASP A 132 5.52 20.17 -18.22
C ASP A 132 5.12 21.18 -17.14
N GLU A 133 5.15 22.47 -17.49
CA GLU A 133 4.86 23.58 -16.58
C GLU A 133 3.41 23.56 -16.07
N THR A 134 2.46 23.16 -16.92
CA THR A 134 1.04 23.06 -16.55
C THR A 134 0.85 21.94 -15.54
N LEU A 135 1.42 20.76 -15.77
CA LEU A 135 1.34 19.63 -14.85
C LEU A 135 2.05 19.94 -13.52
N ALA A 136 3.21 20.61 -13.57
CA ALA A 136 3.93 21.03 -12.36
C ALA A 136 3.06 21.95 -11.47
N THR A 137 2.37 22.90 -12.07
CA THR A 137 1.44 23.80 -11.36
C THR A 137 0.26 23.03 -10.77
N GLN A 138 -0.35 22.14 -11.54
CA GLN A 138 -1.48 21.31 -11.09
C GLN A 138 -1.09 20.38 -9.94
N LEU A 139 0.05 19.70 -10.04
CA LEU A 139 0.59 18.84 -8.96
C LEU A 139 0.85 19.64 -7.68
N THR A 140 1.42 20.83 -7.81
CA THR A 140 1.64 21.72 -6.67
C THR A 140 0.32 22.07 -5.98
N ASP A 141 -0.68 22.47 -6.75
CA ASP A 141 -2.00 22.85 -6.22
C ASP A 141 -2.72 21.66 -5.56
N GLU A 142 -2.70 20.47 -6.18
CA GLU A 142 -3.34 19.28 -5.62
C GLU A 142 -2.67 18.82 -4.30
N MET A 143 -1.35 18.92 -4.20
CA MET A 143 -0.64 18.57 -2.97
C MET A 143 -0.82 19.63 -1.87
N LEU A 144 -0.75 20.92 -2.20
CA LEU A 144 -0.95 22.00 -1.21
C LEU A 144 -2.36 22.03 -0.65
N SER A 145 -3.37 21.75 -1.49
CA SER A 145 -4.76 21.64 -1.05
C SER A 145 -5.06 20.36 -0.25
N GLY A 146 -4.11 19.45 -0.19
CA GLY A 146 -4.27 18.17 0.49
C GLY A 146 -5.18 17.18 -0.23
N ARG A 147 -5.49 17.36 -1.51
CA ARG A 147 -6.30 16.41 -2.29
C ARG A 147 -5.52 15.18 -2.72
N PHE A 148 -4.24 15.36 -3.07
CA PHE A 148 -3.36 14.27 -3.50
C PHE A 148 -2.06 14.27 -2.70
N GLN A 149 -1.64 13.10 -2.25
CA GLN A 149 -0.37 12.88 -1.57
C GLN A 149 0.36 11.69 -2.17
N PRO A 150 1.55 11.88 -2.78
CA PRO A 150 2.42 10.77 -3.16
C PRO A 150 2.83 9.95 -1.95
N ALA A 151 3.12 8.67 -2.17
CA ALA A 151 3.65 7.79 -1.13
C ALA A 151 4.96 8.33 -0.54
N THR A 152 5.28 7.87 0.66
CA THR A 152 6.47 8.32 1.41
C THR A 152 7.75 8.36 0.58
N PRO A 153 8.17 7.32 -0.16
CA PRO A 153 9.43 7.38 -0.92
C PRO A 153 9.43 8.45 -2.00
N THR A 154 8.34 8.60 -2.72
CA THR A 154 8.19 9.62 -3.76
C THR A 154 8.30 11.02 -3.15
N PHE A 155 7.51 11.28 -2.12
CA PHE A 155 7.48 12.59 -1.46
C PHE A 155 8.79 12.93 -0.76
N LEU A 156 9.45 11.93 -0.18
CA LEU A 156 10.75 12.09 0.49
C LEU A 156 11.89 12.36 -0.50
N ASN A 157 11.94 11.64 -1.62
CA ASN A 157 13.15 11.54 -2.44
C ASN A 157 13.14 12.41 -3.70
N CYS A 158 11.98 12.84 -4.21
CA CYS A 158 11.91 13.63 -5.43
C CYS A 158 12.76 14.91 -5.36
N GLY A 159 13.59 15.12 -6.38
CA GLY A 159 14.40 16.33 -6.54
C GLY A 159 15.63 16.43 -5.65
N LYS A 160 15.89 15.50 -4.78
CA LYS A 160 17.11 15.45 -3.97
C LYS A 160 18.25 14.80 -4.76
N GLN A 161 19.45 15.37 -4.69
CA GLN A 161 20.64 14.81 -5.35
C GLN A 161 21.06 13.48 -4.72
N GLN A 162 21.09 13.43 -3.39
CA GLN A 162 21.32 12.21 -2.63
C GLN A 162 19.97 11.64 -2.21
N ARG A 163 19.57 10.52 -2.81
CA ARG A 163 18.23 9.96 -2.60
C ARG A 163 18.15 8.45 -2.70
N GLY A 164 17.13 7.87 -2.07
CA GLY A 164 16.67 6.51 -2.35
C GLY A 164 15.80 6.43 -3.61
N GLU A 165 15.16 5.30 -3.81
CA GLU A 165 14.22 5.12 -4.92
C GLU A 165 12.91 5.89 -4.69
N LEU A 166 12.20 6.17 -5.78
CA LEU A 166 10.89 6.83 -5.74
C LEU A 166 9.74 5.87 -5.43
N VAL A 167 9.99 4.57 -5.45
CA VAL A 167 9.02 3.50 -5.19
C VAL A 167 9.34 2.78 -3.90
N SER A 168 8.31 2.27 -3.23
CA SER A 168 8.43 1.75 -1.86
C SER A 168 8.50 0.23 -1.75
N CYS A 169 7.96 -0.50 -2.72
CA CYS A 169 7.83 -1.94 -2.65
C CYS A 169 8.21 -2.62 -3.95
N PHE A 170 8.73 -3.83 -3.81
CA PHE A 170 9.07 -4.71 -4.92
C PHE A 170 8.56 -6.11 -4.63
N LEU A 171 8.06 -6.80 -5.66
CA LEU A 171 7.61 -8.17 -5.59
C LEU A 171 8.40 -9.00 -6.60
N LEU A 172 9.06 -10.05 -6.12
CA LEU A 172 9.92 -10.90 -6.93
C LEU A 172 9.53 -12.36 -6.79
N ARG A 173 9.64 -13.08 -7.90
CA ARG A 173 9.54 -14.54 -7.93
C ARG A 173 10.86 -15.17 -7.55
N ILE A 174 10.80 -16.38 -6.98
CA ILE A 174 11.92 -17.30 -6.85
C ILE A 174 11.52 -18.59 -7.55
N GLU A 175 12.35 -19.06 -8.47
CA GLU A 175 12.17 -20.36 -9.14
C GLU A 175 12.98 -21.45 -8.44
N ASP A 176 12.64 -22.70 -8.70
CA ASP A 176 13.16 -23.86 -7.99
C ASP A 176 14.55 -24.29 -8.48
N ASN A 177 15.53 -23.40 -8.33
CA ASN A 177 16.95 -23.67 -8.59
C ASN A 177 17.82 -22.75 -7.74
N MET A 178 19.08 -23.16 -7.52
CA MET A 178 20.02 -22.45 -6.66
C MET A 178 20.36 -21.05 -7.19
N GLU A 179 20.41 -20.89 -8.50
CA GLU A 179 20.75 -19.63 -9.17
C GLU A 179 19.65 -18.59 -8.91
N SER A 180 18.39 -18.97 -8.99
CA SER A 180 17.25 -18.11 -8.65
C SER A 180 17.22 -17.74 -7.15
N ILE A 181 17.51 -18.69 -6.26
CA ILE A 181 17.62 -18.44 -4.82
C ILE A 181 18.77 -17.48 -4.51
N GLY A 182 19.95 -17.71 -5.08
CA GLY A 182 21.11 -16.83 -4.93
C GLY A 182 20.84 -15.41 -5.44
N ARG A 183 20.20 -15.31 -6.61
CA ARG A 183 19.80 -14.02 -7.18
C ARG A 183 18.76 -13.30 -6.31
N ALA A 184 17.83 -14.03 -5.70
CA ALA A 184 16.84 -13.46 -4.77
C ALA A 184 17.51 -12.81 -3.56
N VAL A 185 18.49 -13.47 -2.94
CA VAL A 185 19.27 -12.90 -1.81
C VAL A 185 20.00 -11.64 -2.24
N ASN A 186 20.68 -11.65 -3.41
CA ASN A 186 21.32 -10.46 -3.94
C ASN A 186 20.32 -9.33 -4.21
N SER A 187 19.17 -9.62 -4.80
CA SER A 187 18.12 -8.64 -5.05
C SER A 187 17.57 -8.04 -3.76
N ALA A 188 17.38 -8.86 -2.71
CA ALA A 188 16.97 -8.39 -1.40
C ALA A 188 17.96 -7.35 -0.84
N LEU A 189 19.26 -7.63 -0.89
CA LEU A 189 20.31 -6.70 -0.46
C LEU A 189 20.29 -5.39 -1.26
N GLN A 190 20.23 -5.47 -2.59
CA GLN A 190 20.29 -4.31 -3.48
C GLN A 190 19.05 -3.41 -3.35
N LEU A 191 17.86 -3.99 -3.24
CA LEU A 191 16.61 -3.24 -3.13
C LEU A 191 16.43 -2.65 -1.72
N SER A 192 16.76 -3.42 -0.69
CA SER A 192 16.71 -2.95 0.71
C SER A 192 17.65 -1.77 0.93
N LYS A 193 18.89 -1.85 0.42
CA LYS A 193 19.86 -0.74 0.45
C LYS A 193 19.27 0.57 -0.10
N ARG A 194 18.40 0.49 -1.10
CA ARG A 194 17.78 1.65 -1.76
C ARG A 194 16.51 2.16 -1.12
N GLY A 195 16.08 1.54 -0.01
CA GLY A 195 14.91 1.96 0.75
C GLY A 195 13.62 1.21 0.43
N GLY A 196 13.68 0.14 -0.37
CA GLY A 196 12.51 -0.65 -0.76
C GLY A 196 12.22 -1.82 0.18
N GLY A 197 10.95 -2.04 0.48
CA GLY A 197 10.46 -3.31 1.01
C GLY A 197 10.33 -4.35 -0.10
N VAL A 198 10.64 -5.61 0.17
CA VAL A 198 10.65 -6.66 -0.86
C VAL A 198 9.80 -7.86 -0.44
N ALA A 199 8.89 -8.30 -1.31
CA ALA A 199 8.14 -9.53 -1.14
C ALA A 199 8.65 -10.60 -2.11
N PHE A 200 8.75 -11.84 -1.63
CA PHE A 200 9.18 -12.99 -2.43
C PHE A 200 8.11 -14.07 -2.46
N LEU A 201 7.92 -14.66 -3.66
CA LEU A 201 7.11 -15.84 -3.84
C LEU A 201 7.94 -17.09 -3.58
N LEU A 202 7.57 -17.88 -2.57
CA LEU A 202 8.25 -19.14 -2.21
C LEU A 202 7.54 -20.39 -2.75
N SER A 203 6.32 -20.25 -3.28
CA SER A 203 5.46 -21.39 -3.66
C SER A 203 6.09 -22.32 -4.70
N ASN A 204 7.02 -21.84 -5.51
CA ASN A 204 7.67 -22.62 -6.56
C ASN A 204 8.82 -23.50 -6.06
N LEU A 205 9.30 -23.23 -4.83
CA LEU A 205 10.40 -23.99 -4.23
C LEU A 205 9.93 -25.37 -3.78
N ARG A 206 10.75 -26.39 -4.02
CA ARG A 206 10.45 -27.75 -3.54
C ARG A 206 10.45 -27.82 -2.03
N GLU A 207 9.62 -28.71 -1.52
CA GLU A 207 9.46 -28.97 -0.10
C GLU A 207 10.68 -29.65 0.54
N ALA A 208 10.75 -29.59 1.87
CA ALA A 208 11.72 -30.37 2.64
C ALA A 208 11.53 -31.88 2.38
N GLY A 209 12.63 -32.56 2.16
CA GLY A 209 12.64 -33.99 1.83
C GLY A 209 12.45 -34.31 0.35
N ALA A 210 12.17 -33.33 -0.50
CA ALA A 210 12.11 -33.55 -1.94
C ALA A 210 13.47 -33.97 -2.51
N PRO A 211 13.50 -34.74 -3.63
CA PRO A 211 14.77 -35.16 -4.22
C PRO A 211 15.54 -34.00 -4.85
N ILE A 212 16.87 -34.12 -4.82
CA ILE A 212 17.78 -33.30 -5.61
C ILE A 212 18.61 -34.25 -6.47
N LYS A 213 18.65 -34.04 -7.77
CA LYS A 213 19.34 -34.93 -8.73
C LYS A 213 18.94 -36.41 -8.58
N ARG A 214 17.67 -36.69 -8.31
CA ARG A 214 17.06 -38.00 -8.04
C ARG A 214 17.48 -38.66 -6.72
N ILE A 215 18.19 -37.95 -5.85
CA ILE A 215 18.53 -38.44 -4.51
C ILE A 215 17.44 -37.95 -3.55
N GLU A 216 16.73 -38.88 -2.92
CA GLU A 216 15.63 -38.59 -2.00
C GLU A 216 16.11 -37.89 -0.72
N ASN A 217 15.22 -37.15 -0.06
CA ASN A 217 15.46 -36.50 1.24
C ASN A 217 16.62 -35.48 1.24
N GLN A 218 16.88 -34.82 0.12
CA GLN A 218 17.99 -33.88 0.01
C GLN A 218 17.56 -32.42 0.20
N SER A 219 16.34 -32.06 -0.17
CA SER A 219 15.88 -30.67 -0.06
C SER A 219 15.63 -30.28 1.40
N SER A 220 16.06 -29.09 1.77
CA SER A 220 15.79 -28.48 3.09
C SER A 220 14.46 -27.71 3.15
N GLY A 221 13.79 -27.53 2.01
CA GLY A 221 12.52 -26.80 1.92
C GLY A 221 12.65 -25.30 1.98
N VAL A 222 11.55 -24.62 2.31
CA VAL A 222 11.45 -23.15 2.23
C VAL A 222 12.03 -22.42 3.46
N ILE A 223 12.08 -23.07 4.63
CA ILE A 223 12.45 -22.39 5.88
C ILE A 223 13.88 -21.82 5.84
N PRO A 224 14.92 -22.58 5.40
CA PRO A 224 16.26 -22.02 5.29
C PRO A 224 16.38 -20.85 4.33
N VAL A 225 15.59 -20.84 3.24
CA VAL A 225 15.52 -19.70 2.32
C VAL A 225 14.94 -18.46 3.01
N MET A 226 13.91 -18.64 3.81
CA MET A 226 13.33 -17.56 4.63
C MET A 226 14.36 -16.97 5.58
N LYS A 227 15.18 -17.81 6.24
CA LYS A 227 16.25 -17.35 7.15
C LYS A 227 17.31 -16.52 6.42
N MET A 228 17.75 -16.96 5.25
CA MET A 228 18.70 -16.18 4.44
C MET A 228 18.14 -14.82 4.04
N LEU A 229 16.86 -14.76 3.65
CA LEU A 229 16.20 -13.50 3.29
C LEU A 229 16.05 -12.58 4.50
N GLU A 230 15.67 -13.12 5.65
CA GLU A 230 15.55 -12.35 6.89
C GLU A 230 16.89 -11.72 7.28
N ASP A 231 17.98 -12.49 7.22
CA ASP A 231 19.32 -12.01 7.52
C ASP A 231 19.80 -10.95 6.51
N ALA A 232 19.47 -11.13 5.22
CA ALA A 232 19.76 -10.15 4.18
C ALA A 232 19.09 -8.79 4.45
N PHE A 233 17.81 -8.80 4.83
CA PHE A 233 17.08 -7.58 5.21
C PHE A 233 17.59 -6.96 6.51
N SER A 234 17.97 -7.78 7.47
CA SER A 234 18.56 -7.33 8.72
C SER A 234 19.91 -6.61 8.50
N TYR A 235 20.72 -7.10 7.56
CA TYR A 235 22.01 -6.50 7.22
C TYR A 235 21.88 -5.23 6.41
N ALA A 236 21.08 -5.24 5.34
CA ALA A 236 20.92 -4.12 4.43
C ALA A 236 19.79 -3.20 4.88
N ASN A 237 20.01 -2.45 5.96
CA ASN A 237 19.06 -1.44 6.38
C ASN A 237 19.02 -0.26 5.38
N GLN A 238 17.90 0.44 5.36
CA GLN A 238 17.57 1.47 4.36
C GLN A 238 18.29 2.78 4.65
N LEU A 239 19.56 2.90 4.24
CA LEU A 239 20.39 4.11 4.39
C LEU A 239 20.46 4.64 5.85
N GLY A 240 20.28 3.75 6.84
CA GLY A 240 20.23 4.14 8.26
C GLY A 240 18.92 4.79 8.71
N ALA A 241 17.99 5.04 7.79
CA ALA A 241 16.71 5.67 8.11
C ALA A 241 15.62 4.67 8.53
N ARG A 242 15.73 3.40 8.09
CA ARG A 242 14.78 2.32 8.39
C ARG A 242 15.49 0.97 8.42
N GLN A 243 14.93 0.03 9.19
CA GLN A 243 15.32 -1.38 9.06
C GLN A 243 14.81 -1.95 7.74
N GLY A 244 15.56 -2.84 7.12
CA GLY A 244 15.11 -3.56 5.94
C GLY A 244 13.86 -4.39 6.24
N ALA A 245 12.88 -4.35 5.33
CA ALA A 245 11.62 -5.06 5.49
C ALA A 245 11.38 -6.02 4.34
N GLY A 246 10.91 -7.22 4.65
CA GLY A 246 10.59 -8.25 3.69
C GLY A 246 9.31 -9.01 4.02
N ALA A 247 8.71 -9.59 2.99
CA ALA A 247 7.59 -10.51 3.11
C ALA A 247 7.84 -11.76 2.25
N VAL A 248 7.27 -12.87 2.66
CA VAL A 248 7.31 -14.12 1.91
C VAL A 248 5.91 -14.71 1.80
N TYR A 249 5.56 -15.17 0.61
CA TYR A 249 4.25 -15.75 0.28
C TYR A 249 4.39 -17.23 -0.06
N LEU A 250 3.55 -18.05 0.56
CA LEU A 250 3.49 -19.49 0.30
C LEU A 250 2.06 -19.93 0.03
N HIS A 251 1.88 -20.79 -0.95
CA HIS A 251 0.59 -21.38 -1.28
C HIS A 251 0.11 -22.32 -0.18
N ALA A 252 -1.17 -22.29 0.16
CA ALA A 252 -1.78 -23.14 1.20
C ALA A 252 -1.60 -24.64 0.94
N HIS A 253 -1.50 -25.05 -0.32
CA HIS A 253 -1.34 -26.45 -0.72
C HIS A 253 0.13 -26.87 -0.94
N HIS A 254 1.08 -26.04 -0.48
CA HIS A 254 2.50 -26.41 -0.45
C HIS A 254 2.78 -27.35 0.73
N PRO A 255 3.60 -28.41 0.55
CA PRO A 255 3.88 -29.38 1.62
C PRO A 255 4.52 -28.79 2.89
N ASP A 256 5.24 -27.67 2.78
CA ASP A 256 5.85 -27.00 3.94
C ASP A 256 4.93 -26.00 4.66
N ILE A 257 3.64 -25.92 4.30
CA ILE A 257 2.75 -24.86 4.81
C ILE A 257 2.65 -24.82 6.33
N LEU A 258 2.54 -25.95 7.01
CA LEU A 258 2.45 -25.98 8.47
C LEU A 258 3.76 -25.55 9.14
N ARG A 259 4.90 -25.98 8.59
CA ARG A 259 6.23 -25.56 9.07
C ARG A 259 6.45 -24.06 8.85
N PHE A 260 5.99 -23.54 7.71
CA PHE A 260 6.02 -22.11 7.39
C PHE A 260 5.23 -21.29 8.43
N LEU A 261 4.02 -21.71 8.77
CA LEU A 261 3.20 -21.06 9.80
C LEU A 261 3.84 -21.13 11.19
N ASP A 262 4.44 -22.27 11.55
CA ASP A 262 5.05 -22.49 12.85
C ASP A 262 6.26 -21.56 13.10
N THR A 263 6.87 -20.98 12.07
CA THR A 263 7.96 -20.01 12.22
C THR A 263 7.55 -18.75 13.00
N LYS A 264 6.25 -18.47 13.10
CA LYS A 264 5.68 -17.33 13.83
C LYS A 264 5.09 -17.66 15.20
N ARG A 265 5.19 -18.93 15.65
CA ARG A 265 4.75 -19.27 17.01
C ARG A 265 5.65 -18.61 18.06
N GLU A 266 5.06 -18.19 19.17
CA GLU A 266 5.79 -17.58 20.29
C GLU A 266 6.88 -18.51 20.87
N ASN A 267 6.62 -19.81 20.88
CA ASN A 267 7.52 -20.85 21.38
C ASN A 267 8.31 -21.58 20.28
N ALA A 268 8.42 -21.00 19.08
CA ALA A 268 9.20 -21.60 18.00
C ALA A 268 10.67 -21.73 18.38
N ASP A 269 11.30 -22.85 17.94
CA ASP A 269 12.75 -23.03 18.06
C ASP A 269 13.48 -21.88 17.36
N GLU A 270 14.48 -21.29 18.00
CA GLU A 270 15.25 -20.16 17.44
C GLU A 270 15.86 -20.46 16.06
N LYS A 271 16.11 -21.73 15.76
CA LYS A 271 16.64 -22.16 14.44
C LYS A 271 15.64 -21.95 13.30
N ILE A 272 14.35 -22.00 13.59
CA ILE A 272 13.28 -21.85 12.60
C ILE A 272 12.49 -20.55 12.77
N ARG A 273 12.64 -19.88 13.90
CA ARG A 273 11.88 -18.66 14.21
C ARG A 273 12.18 -17.57 13.21
N ILE A 274 11.12 -16.96 12.68
CA ILE A 274 11.15 -15.79 11.81
C ILE A 274 10.62 -14.59 12.58
N LYS A 275 11.49 -13.61 12.84
CA LYS A 275 11.16 -12.44 13.68
C LYS A 275 10.65 -11.26 12.86
N THR A 276 11.33 -10.93 11.76
CA THR A 276 11.14 -9.67 11.03
C THR A 276 10.47 -9.83 9.67
N LEU A 277 10.44 -11.02 9.06
CA LEU A 277 9.69 -11.23 7.84
C LEU A 277 8.19 -11.29 8.08
N SER A 278 7.43 -10.60 7.25
CA SER A 278 5.99 -10.79 7.14
C SER A 278 5.69 -12.07 6.34
N LEU A 279 4.68 -12.81 6.76
CA LEU A 279 4.23 -14.02 6.09
C LEU A 279 2.90 -13.78 5.42
N GLY A 280 2.75 -14.28 4.18
CA GLY A 280 1.48 -14.32 3.45
C GLY A 280 1.16 -15.75 3.00
N VAL A 281 -0.11 -16.11 3.01
CA VAL A 281 -0.62 -17.40 2.52
C VAL A 281 -1.59 -17.16 1.37
N VAL A 282 -1.36 -17.87 0.27
CA VAL A 282 -2.23 -17.87 -0.90
C VAL A 282 -3.22 -19.02 -0.78
N ILE A 283 -4.52 -18.70 -0.62
CA ILE A 283 -5.56 -19.69 -0.35
C ILE A 283 -6.55 -19.75 -1.53
N PRO A 284 -6.64 -20.91 -2.22
CA PRO A 284 -7.64 -21.12 -3.27
C PRO A 284 -9.02 -21.48 -2.69
N ASP A 285 -10.06 -21.31 -3.50
CA ASP A 285 -11.46 -21.62 -3.11
C ASP A 285 -11.65 -23.08 -2.67
N ILE A 286 -10.91 -24.01 -3.29
CA ILE A 286 -10.97 -25.43 -2.95
C ILE A 286 -10.71 -25.69 -1.46
N THR A 287 -9.81 -24.93 -0.84
CA THR A 287 -9.46 -25.09 0.58
C THR A 287 -10.66 -24.80 1.48
N PHE A 288 -11.44 -23.77 1.16
CA PHE A 288 -12.68 -23.45 1.90
C PHE A 288 -13.76 -24.52 1.72
N ARG A 289 -13.89 -25.08 0.52
CA ARG A 289 -14.84 -26.18 0.25
C ARG A 289 -14.48 -27.41 1.08
N LEU A 290 -13.21 -27.79 1.06
CA LEU A 290 -12.72 -28.95 1.83
C LEU A 290 -12.88 -28.75 3.34
N ALA A 291 -12.67 -27.52 3.85
CA ALA A 291 -12.90 -27.20 5.25
C ALA A 291 -14.39 -27.31 5.62
N LYS A 292 -15.28 -26.84 4.75
CA LYS A 292 -16.74 -26.96 4.94
C LYS A 292 -17.16 -28.42 5.05
N GLU A 293 -16.60 -29.29 4.24
CA GLU A 293 -16.86 -30.74 4.21
C GLU A 293 -16.10 -31.51 5.30
N ASN A 294 -15.27 -30.86 6.10
CA ASN A 294 -14.34 -31.48 7.05
C ASN A 294 -13.45 -32.55 6.38
N ALA A 295 -13.04 -32.28 5.15
CA ALA A 295 -12.28 -33.20 4.33
C ALA A 295 -10.75 -32.99 4.48
N GLN A 296 -10.02 -33.98 4.01
CA GLN A 296 -8.55 -33.87 3.86
C GLN A 296 -8.24 -32.96 2.67
N MET A 297 -7.27 -32.07 2.84
CA MET A 297 -6.71 -31.28 1.75
C MET A 297 -5.33 -31.84 1.37
N ALA A 298 -5.12 -32.00 0.06
CA ALA A 298 -3.85 -32.45 -0.46
C ALA A 298 -2.84 -31.30 -0.50
N LEU A 299 -1.60 -31.61 -0.14
CA LEU A 299 -0.44 -30.76 -0.33
C LEU A 299 0.41 -31.38 -1.44
N PHE A 300 0.73 -30.60 -2.48
CA PHE A 300 1.37 -31.12 -3.70
C PHE A 300 2.84 -30.71 -3.79
N SER A 301 3.71 -31.64 -4.17
CA SER A 301 5.13 -31.35 -4.43
C SER A 301 5.26 -30.37 -5.60
N PRO A 302 5.80 -29.15 -5.41
CA PRO A 302 6.00 -28.19 -6.50
C PRO A 302 6.93 -28.70 -7.58
N TYR A 303 7.93 -29.47 -7.22
CA TYR A 303 8.87 -30.10 -8.16
C TYR A 303 8.17 -31.05 -9.12
N ASP A 304 7.32 -31.94 -8.60
CA ASP A 304 6.58 -32.90 -9.42
C ASP A 304 5.54 -32.20 -10.30
N VAL A 305 4.83 -31.19 -9.77
CA VAL A 305 3.87 -30.37 -10.52
C VAL A 305 4.55 -29.68 -11.71
N GLN A 306 5.70 -29.06 -11.49
CA GLN A 306 6.44 -28.38 -12.56
C GLN A 306 6.91 -29.37 -13.64
N ARG A 307 7.39 -30.52 -13.27
CA ARG A 307 7.78 -31.57 -14.23
C ARG A 307 6.59 -32.07 -15.04
N ARG A 308 5.43 -32.17 -14.42
CA ARG A 308 4.23 -32.75 -15.02
C ARG A 308 3.50 -31.78 -15.93
N TYR A 309 3.41 -30.51 -15.52
CA TYR A 309 2.63 -29.49 -16.21
C TYR A 309 3.46 -28.48 -17.00
N GLY A 310 4.77 -28.51 -16.86
CA GLY A 310 5.68 -27.57 -17.54
C GLY A 310 5.56 -26.13 -17.03
N LYS A 311 4.90 -25.91 -15.88
CA LYS A 311 4.71 -24.61 -15.23
C LYS A 311 5.04 -24.70 -13.75
N PRO A 312 5.62 -23.65 -13.16
CA PRO A 312 5.82 -23.57 -11.72
C PRO A 312 4.51 -23.68 -10.94
N PHE A 313 4.59 -24.19 -9.72
CA PHE A 313 3.42 -24.44 -8.86
C PHE A 313 2.56 -23.19 -8.65
N GLY A 314 3.18 -22.03 -8.43
CA GLY A 314 2.47 -20.76 -8.24
C GLY A 314 1.68 -20.28 -9.47
N ASP A 315 1.99 -20.80 -10.65
CA ASP A 315 1.31 -20.46 -11.89
C ASP A 315 0.17 -21.44 -12.25
N ILE A 316 -0.11 -22.41 -11.39
CA ILE A 316 -1.17 -23.41 -11.58
C ILE A 316 -2.44 -22.97 -10.86
N ALA A 317 -3.57 -23.06 -11.53
CA ALA A 317 -4.90 -22.86 -10.94
C ALA A 317 -5.31 -24.10 -10.12
N ILE A 318 -4.95 -24.13 -8.86
CA ILE A 318 -5.07 -25.33 -8.02
C ILE A 318 -6.53 -25.76 -7.84
N SER A 319 -7.47 -24.83 -7.66
CA SER A 319 -8.90 -25.18 -7.54
C SER A 319 -9.43 -25.91 -8.78
N GLU A 320 -9.02 -25.48 -9.98
CA GLU A 320 -9.46 -26.09 -11.24
C GLU A 320 -8.78 -27.43 -11.50
N ARG A 321 -7.52 -27.59 -11.08
CA ARG A 321 -6.68 -28.76 -11.32
C ARG A 321 -6.66 -29.73 -10.16
N TYR A 322 -7.39 -29.47 -9.09
CA TYR A 322 -7.28 -30.22 -7.83
C TYR A 322 -7.52 -31.72 -8.01
N ASP A 323 -8.63 -32.10 -8.65
CA ASP A 323 -8.97 -33.51 -8.86
C ASP A 323 -8.01 -34.22 -9.80
N GLU A 324 -7.52 -33.51 -10.82
CA GLU A 324 -6.50 -34.00 -11.76
C GLU A 324 -5.18 -34.25 -11.02
N LEU A 325 -4.74 -33.32 -10.18
CA LEU A 325 -3.53 -33.46 -9.36
C LEU A 325 -3.62 -34.60 -8.35
N ILE A 326 -4.79 -34.79 -7.73
CA ILE A 326 -5.04 -35.93 -6.81
C ILE A 326 -4.93 -37.25 -7.55
N ALA A 327 -5.46 -37.36 -8.75
CA ALA A 327 -5.45 -38.57 -9.54
C ALA A 327 -4.10 -38.89 -10.19
N ASP A 328 -3.18 -37.92 -10.29
CA ASP A 328 -1.89 -38.11 -10.95
C ASP A 328 -0.90 -38.85 -10.01
N PRO A 329 -0.52 -40.12 -10.32
CA PRO A 329 0.41 -40.88 -9.48
C PRO A 329 1.84 -40.35 -9.54
N HIS A 330 2.19 -39.49 -10.49
CA HIS A 330 3.52 -38.89 -10.64
C HIS A 330 3.70 -37.61 -9.83
N VAL A 331 2.63 -37.10 -9.21
CA VAL A 331 2.65 -35.94 -8.31
C VAL A 331 2.60 -36.45 -6.88
N ARG A 332 3.69 -36.30 -6.14
CA ARG A 332 3.72 -36.61 -4.69
C ARG A 332 2.82 -35.66 -3.94
N LYS A 333 2.07 -36.21 -3.01
CA LYS A 333 1.15 -35.48 -2.18
C LYS A 333 1.11 -36.03 -0.76
N THR A 334 0.89 -35.12 0.17
CA THR A 334 0.57 -35.44 1.56
C THR A 334 -0.79 -34.80 1.88
N TYR A 335 -1.41 -35.21 2.98
CA TYR A 335 -2.74 -34.76 3.32
C TYR A 335 -2.76 -34.21 4.74
N ILE A 336 -3.49 -33.12 4.95
CA ILE A 336 -3.85 -32.57 6.25
C ILE A 336 -5.35 -32.30 6.28
N ASN A 337 -5.95 -32.26 7.48
CA ASN A 337 -7.35 -31.89 7.59
C ASN A 337 -7.54 -30.40 7.31
N ALA A 338 -8.46 -30.03 6.43
CA ALA A 338 -8.68 -28.65 6.01
C ALA A 338 -9.19 -27.74 7.15
N ARG A 339 -10.04 -28.27 8.06
CA ARG A 339 -10.47 -27.50 9.25
C ARG A 339 -9.31 -27.25 10.21
N ASP A 340 -8.47 -28.25 10.42
CA ASP A 340 -7.28 -28.12 11.27
C ASP A 340 -6.30 -27.10 10.69
N PHE A 341 -6.18 -27.04 9.36
CA PHE A 341 -5.41 -25.99 8.70
C PHE A 341 -5.91 -24.59 9.05
N PHE A 342 -7.23 -24.34 8.92
CA PHE A 342 -7.80 -23.04 9.28
C PHE A 342 -7.72 -22.75 10.78
N GLN A 343 -7.82 -23.78 11.63
CA GLN A 343 -7.61 -23.62 13.08
C GLN A 343 -6.17 -23.20 13.38
N THR A 344 -5.19 -23.85 12.79
CA THR A 344 -3.77 -23.48 12.92
C THR A 344 -3.52 -22.06 12.41
N LEU A 345 -4.09 -21.72 11.25
CA LEU A 345 -3.99 -20.38 10.67
C LEU A 345 -4.51 -19.31 11.64
N ALA A 346 -5.67 -19.53 12.23
CA ALA A 346 -6.26 -18.60 13.21
C ALA A 346 -5.43 -18.51 14.50
N GLU A 347 -4.88 -19.61 14.98
CA GLU A 347 -3.98 -19.61 16.15
C GLU A 347 -2.73 -18.76 15.92
N ILE A 348 -2.07 -18.94 14.76
CA ILE A 348 -0.90 -18.13 14.40
C ILE A 348 -1.26 -16.67 14.26
N GLN A 349 -2.41 -16.35 13.66
CA GLN A 349 -2.90 -14.97 13.55
C GLN A 349 -3.24 -14.36 14.93
N PHE A 350 -3.79 -15.15 15.81
CA PHE A 350 -4.04 -14.72 17.19
C PHE A 350 -2.75 -14.41 17.95
N GLU A 351 -1.71 -15.23 17.80
CA GLU A 351 -0.42 -15.05 18.48
C GLU A 351 0.40 -13.90 17.87
N SER A 352 0.44 -13.78 16.53
CA SER A 352 1.43 -12.94 15.82
C SER A 352 0.85 -11.85 14.94
N GLY A 353 -0.44 -11.90 14.63
CA GLY A 353 -1.07 -11.05 13.60
C GLY A 353 -0.83 -11.53 12.16
N TYR A 354 0.09 -12.47 11.94
CA TYR A 354 0.41 -13.09 10.66
C TYR A 354 -0.21 -14.49 10.54
N PRO A 355 -0.34 -15.03 9.33
CA PRO A 355 0.00 -14.48 8.03
C PRO A 355 -1.07 -13.53 7.47
N TYR A 356 -0.68 -12.75 6.45
CA TYR A 356 -1.62 -12.15 5.51
C TYR A 356 -2.27 -13.25 4.67
N ILE A 357 -3.41 -12.95 4.06
CA ILE A 357 -4.10 -13.90 3.18
C ILE A 357 -4.34 -13.26 1.82
N MET A 358 -4.01 -13.97 0.74
CA MET A 358 -4.48 -13.65 -0.61
C MET A 358 -5.46 -14.73 -1.04
N PHE A 359 -6.70 -14.34 -1.36
CA PHE A 359 -7.73 -15.24 -1.86
C PHE A 359 -7.50 -15.46 -3.36
N GLU A 360 -6.81 -16.54 -3.70
CA GLU A 360 -6.25 -16.78 -5.04
C GLU A 360 -7.28 -16.71 -6.16
N ASP A 361 -8.39 -17.42 -6.03
CA ASP A 361 -9.38 -17.51 -7.10
C ASP A 361 -10.20 -16.22 -7.21
N THR A 362 -10.51 -15.58 -6.10
CA THR A 362 -11.16 -14.26 -6.09
C THR A 362 -10.33 -13.22 -6.82
N VAL A 363 -9.04 -13.16 -6.53
CA VAL A 363 -8.10 -12.24 -7.16
C VAL A 363 -8.02 -12.50 -8.68
N ASN A 364 -7.88 -13.77 -9.08
CA ASN A 364 -7.69 -14.12 -10.49
C ASN A 364 -8.99 -14.00 -11.31
N ARG A 365 -10.17 -14.22 -10.71
CA ARG A 365 -11.45 -13.93 -11.38
C ARG A 365 -11.65 -12.44 -11.63
N ALA A 366 -11.23 -11.60 -10.71
CA ALA A 366 -11.36 -10.14 -10.82
C ALA A 366 -10.28 -9.49 -11.70
N ASN A 367 -9.19 -10.19 -11.99
CA ASN A 367 -8.06 -9.67 -12.73
C ASN A 367 -8.43 -9.41 -14.19
N PRO A 368 -8.34 -8.16 -14.69
CA PRO A 368 -8.63 -7.86 -16.10
C PRO A 368 -7.46 -8.12 -17.03
N ILE A 369 -6.29 -8.49 -16.50
CA ILE A 369 -5.03 -8.64 -17.24
C ILE A 369 -4.78 -10.14 -17.51
N ALA A 370 -4.29 -10.46 -18.69
CA ALA A 370 -3.87 -11.82 -19.01
C ALA A 370 -2.65 -12.23 -18.18
N GLY A 371 -2.70 -13.42 -17.64
CA GLY A 371 -1.67 -13.96 -16.74
C GLY A 371 -2.25 -14.34 -15.39
N ARG A 372 -1.37 -14.70 -14.46
CA ARG A 372 -1.79 -15.15 -13.14
C ARG A 372 -1.18 -14.29 -12.04
N ILE A 373 -1.99 -13.94 -11.06
CA ILE A 373 -1.57 -13.28 -9.83
C ILE A 373 -1.36 -14.37 -8.78
N ASN A 374 -0.13 -14.46 -8.25
CA ASN A 374 0.31 -15.57 -7.39
C ASN A 374 0.91 -15.11 -6.06
N MET A 375 1.01 -13.80 -5.84
CA MET A 375 1.55 -13.21 -4.62
C MET A 375 1.06 -11.76 -4.46
N SER A 376 1.35 -11.18 -3.31
CA SER A 376 1.15 -9.77 -3.04
C SER A 376 2.40 -9.14 -2.38
N ASN A 377 2.31 -7.89 -1.98
CA ASN A 377 3.39 -7.14 -1.32
C ASN A 377 3.33 -7.22 0.21
N LEU A 378 4.17 -6.42 0.88
CA LEU A 378 4.24 -6.33 2.34
C LEU A 378 2.92 -5.86 2.99
N CYS A 379 2.09 -5.11 2.25
CA CYS A 379 0.84 -4.54 2.77
C CYS A 379 -0.41 -5.12 2.10
N SER A 380 -0.27 -6.12 1.24
CA SER A 380 -1.36 -6.91 0.63
C SER A 380 -2.27 -6.14 -0.35
N GLU A 381 -1.88 -4.95 -0.82
CA GLU A 381 -2.67 -4.17 -1.78
C GLU A 381 -2.22 -4.31 -3.24
N ILE A 382 -1.02 -4.80 -3.49
CA ILE A 382 -0.50 -4.93 -4.86
C ILE A 382 -0.82 -6.32 -5.40
N LEU A 383 -1.61 -6.34 -6.46
CA LEU A 383 -2.07 -7.56 -7.12
C LEU A 383 -1.86 -7.41 -8.64
N GLN A 384 -0.72 -7.89 -9.11
CA GLN A 384 -0.28 -7.78 -10.50
C GLN A 384 0.24 -9.11 -11.01
N VAL A 385 0.15 -9.30 -12.34
CA VAL A 385 0.74 -10.45 -13.00
C VAL A 385 2.27 -10.32 -13.04
N ASN A 386 2.95 -11.44 -13.00
CA ASN A 386 4.40 -11.53 -13.12
C ASN A 386 4.80 -12.68 -14.04
N SER A 387 6.08 -12.74 -14.40
CA SER A 387 6.65 -13.86 -15.17
C SER A 387 8.06 -14.21 -14.72
N ALA A 388 8.44 -15.46 -14.89
CA ALA A 388 9.70 -16.01 -14.40
C ALA A 388 10.91 -15.51 -15.17
N SER A 389 11.99 -15.24 -14.44
CA SER A 389 13.34 -15.05 -15.00
C SER A 389 14.14 -16.36 -14.98
N ARG A 390 15.17 -16.45 -15.82
CA ARG A 390 16.14 -17.56 -15.82
C ARG A 390 17.55 -17.01 -15.74
N TYR A 391 18.44 -17.77 -15.12
CA TYR A 391 19.80 -17.37 -14.82
C TYR A 391 20.79 -18.46 -15.25
N ASP A 392 22.03 -18.09 -15.52
CA ASP A 392 23.16 -19.00 -15.67
C ASP A 392 23.88 -19.26 -14.35
N ASP A 393 24.94 -20.05 -14.39
CA ASP A 393 25.74 -20.43 -13.20
C ASP A 393 26.45 -19.24 -12.52
N ASN A 394 26.59 -18.11 -13.23
CA ASN A 394 27.15 -16.88 -12.69
C ASN A 394 26.10 -15.94 -12.09
N LEU A 395 24.85 -16.38 -12.02
CA LEU A 395 23.67 -15.57 -11.62
C LEU A 395 23.31 -14.46 -12.60
N ASP A 396 23.82 -14.47 -13.82
CA ASP A 396 23.42 -13.54 -14.86
C ASP A 396 22.12 -13.96 -15.51
N TYR A 397 21.29 -12.99 -15.88
CA TYR A 397 20.02 -13.27 -16.54
C TYR A 397 20.24 -13.87 -17.93
N THR A 398 19.72 -15.07 -18.17
CA THR A 398 19.59 -15.67 -19.51
C THR A 398 18.22 -15.39 -20.12
N HIS A 399 17.24 -15.11 -19.29
CA HIS A 399 15.93 -14.59 -19.66
C HIS A 399 15.44 -13.63 -18.57
N ILE A 400 15.08 -12.43 -18.96
CA ILE A 400 14.54 -11.42 -18.06
C ILE A 400 13.02 -11.52 -18.07
N GLY A 401 12.44 -11.98 -16.97
CA GLY A 401 11.01 -11.96 -16.73
C GLY A 401 10.52 -10.61 -16.22
N HIS A 402 9.26 -10.55 -15.84
CA HIS A 402 8.63 -9.35 -15.32
C HIS A 402 8.32 -9.50 -13.82
N ASP A 403 9.09 -8.84 -12.98
CA ASP A 403 8.80 -8.63 -11.58
C ASP A 403 8.11 -7.27 -11.38
N ILE A 404 7.69 -6.94 -10.17
CA ILE A 404 6.71 -5.90 -9.89
C ILE A 404 7.31 -4.81 -9.00
N SER A 405 6.98 -3.55 -9.26
CA SER A 405 7.19 -2.42 -8.36
C SER A 405 5.87 -1.71 -8.03
N CYS A 406 5.82 -1.04 -6.87
CA CYS A 406 4.62 -0.38 -6.36
C CYS A 406 4.78 1.14 -6.46
N ASN A 407 4.03 1.78 -7.33
CA ASN A 407 3.98 3.23 -7.48
C ASN A 407 2.68 3.74 -6.87
N LEU A 408 2.75 4.21 -5.63
CA LEU A 408 1.60 4.56 -4.83
C LEU A 408 1.49 6.06 -4.58
N GLY A 409 0.26 6.50 -4.48
CA GLY A 409 -0.15 7.82 -3.99
C GLY A 409 -1.62 7.75 -3.65
N SER A 410 -2.09 8.61 -2.75
CA SER A 410 -3.45 8.55 -2.24
C SER A 410 -4.17 9.87 -2.33
N LEU A 411 -5.47 9.82 -2.62
CA LEU A 411 -6.39 10.96 -2.53
C LEU A 411 -6.94 11.04 -1.12
N ASN A 412 -7.09 12.28 -0.62
CA ASN A 412 -7.81 12.55 0.62
C ASN A 412 -9.28 12.75 0.29
N ILE A 413 -10.12 11.79 0.65
CA ILE A 413 -11.54 11.74 0.29
C ILE A 413 -12.27 13.02 0.68
N ALA A 414 -12.03 13.55 1.89
CA ALA A 414 -12.71 14.77 2.34
C ALA A 414 -12.39 15.97 1.46
N HIS A 415 -11.12 16.16 1.13
CA HIS A 415 -10.68 17.29 0.30
C HIS A 415 -11.11 17.14 -1.16
N VAL A 416 -11.16 15.91 -1.67
CA VAL A 416 -11.70 15.62 -3.01
C VAL A 416 -13.19 15.96 -3.08
N MET A 417 -13.97 15.56 -2.06
CA MET A 417 -15.40 15.83 -1.99
C MET A 417 -15.72 17.32 -1.78
N ASP A 418 -14.77 18.10 -1.28
CA ASP A 418 -14.90 19.56 -1.13
C ASP A 418 -14.62 20.32 -2.45
N SER A 419 -14.20 19.63 -3.50
CA SER A 419 -13.91 20.19 -4.82
C SER A 419 -14.82 19.60 -5.90
N PRO A 420 -15.42 20.42 -6.78
CA PRO A 420 -16.26 19.89 -7.87
C PRO A 420 -15.44 19.25 -9.01
N ASP A 421 -14.15 19.52 -9.09
CA ASP A 421 -13.28 19.09 -10.21
C ASP A 421 -12.48 17.80 -9.86
N ILE A 422 -13.22 16.75 -9.57
CA ILE A 422 -12.65 15.42 -9.31
C ILE A 422 -11.84 14.90 -10.51
N GLY A 423 -12.27 15.23 -11.71
CA GLY A 423 -11.59 14.82 -12.94
C GLY A 423 -10.15 15.35 -13.02
N ARG A 424 -9.95 16.63 -12.71
CA ARG A 424 -8.61 17.25 -12.68
C ARG A 424 -7.74 16.62 -11.60
N THR A 425 -8.27 16.43 -10.41
CA THR A 425 -7.53 15.82 -9.30
C THR A 425 -7.04 14.42 -9.66
N VAL A 426 -7.93 13.58 -10.19
CA VAL A 426 -7.59 12.21 -10.61
C VAL A 426 -6.59 12.23 -11.77
N GLU A 427 -6.81 13.04 -12.79
CA GLU A 427 -5.90 13.16 -13.93
C GLU A 427 -4.49 13.56 -13.48
N THR A 428 -4.40 14.57 -12.63
CA THR A 428 -3.13 15.07 -12.11
C THR A 428 -2.40 13.98 -11.31
N ALA A 429 -3.12 13.27 -10.44
CA ALA A 429 -2.58 12.17 -9.66
C ALA A 429 -2.07 11.02 -10.52
N ILE A 430 -2.85 10.58 -11.51
CA ILE A 430 -2.48 9.50 -12.44
C ILE A 430 -1.25 9.87 -13.26
N ARG A 431 -1.18 11.10 -13.78
CA ARG A 431 -0.01 11.58 -14.53
C ARG A 431 1.24 11.63 -13.66
N GLY A 432 1.11 12.09 -12.42
CA GLY A 432 2.22 12.10 -11.45
C GLY A 432 2.73 10.70 -11.12
N LEU A 433 1.84 9.76 -10.83
CA LEU A 433 2.21 8.37 -10.55
C LEU A 433 2.80 7.66 -11.79
N THR A 434 2.27 7.94 -12.96
CA THR A 434 2.81 7.41 -14.23
C THR A 434 4.24 7.90 -14.45
N ALA A 435 4.53 9.15 -14.12
CA ALA A 435 5.90 9.69 -14.18
C ALA A 435 6.86 8.96 -13.25
N VAL A 436 6.42 8.58 -12.03
CA VAL A 436 7.23 7.76 -11.12
C VAL A 436 7.58 6.42 -11.78
N SER A 437 6.60 5.76 -12.37
CA SER A 437 6.80 4.50 -13.09
C SER A 437 7.81 4.67 -14.25
N ASP A 438 7.62 5.69 -15.07
CA ASP A 438 8.45 5.93 -16.25
C ASP A 438 9.89 6.35 -15.90
N MET A 439 10.12 6.97 -14.74
CA MET A 439 11.45 7.38 -14.25
C MET A 439 12.18 6.30 -13.45
N SER A 440 11.52 5.24 -13.05
CA SER A 440 12.10 4.20 -12.20
C SER A 440 12.93 3.21 -13.01
N HIS A 441 14.26 3.31 -12.91
CA HIS A 441 15.22 2.46 -13.60
C HIS A 441 16.09 1.71 -12.59
N ILE A 442 15.62 0.59 -12.11
CA ILE A 442 16.34 -0.22 -11.12
C ILE A 442 17.28 -1.19 -11.84
N ARG A 443 18.48 -0.70 -12.17
CA ARG A 443 19.49 -1.45 -12.96
C ARG A 443 20.01 -2.69 -12.24
N SER A 444 20.05 -2.68 -10.91
CA SER A 444 20.53 -3.81 -10.11
C SER A 444 19.60 -5.01 -10.13
N VAL A 445 18.31 -4.82 -10.50
CA VAL A 445 17.32 -5.88 -10.64
C VAL A 445 16.58 -5.72 -11.97
N PRO A 446 17.17 -6.21 -13.09
CA PRO A 446 16.64 -6.03 -14.42
C PRO A 446 15.20 -6.50 -14.63
N SER A 447 14.74 -7.52 -13.90
CA SER A 447 13.35 -8.01 -13.96
C SER A 447 12.33 -6.98 -13.44
N ILE A 448 12.70 -6.17 -12.48
CA ILE A 448 11.87 -5.05 -12.01
C ILE A 448 11.78 -3.98 -13.09
N ALA A 449 12.91 -3.59 -13.66
CA ALA A 449 12.93 -2.60 -14.76
C ALA A 449 12.12 -3.05 -15.95
N ALA A 450 12.25 -4.32 -16.37
CA ALA A 450 11.51 -4.89 -17.48
C ALA A 450 9.99 -4.95 -17.19
N GLY A 451 9.60 -5.39 -16.00
CA GLY A 451 8.20 -5.44 -15.59
C GLY A 451 7.56 -4.07 -15.56
N ASN A 452 8.26 -3.09 -15.01
CA ASN A 452 7.78 -1.70 -14.93
C ASN A 452 7.64 -1.07 -16.33
N ALA A 453 8.62 -1.28 -17.22
CA ALA A 453 8.58 -0.78 -18.60
C ALA A 453 7.45 -1.42 -19.44
N ALA A 454 7.10 -2.67 -19.17
CA ALA A 454 6.00 -3.36 -19.84
C ALA A 454 4.63 -2.94 -19.30
N SER A 455 4.49 -2.77 -18.01
CA SER A 455 3.20 -2.56 -17.34
C SER A 455 2.82 -1.10 -17.15
N HIS A 456 3.78 -0.20 -16.97
CA HIS A 456 3.54 1.17 -16.50
C HIS A 456 2.54 1.22 -15.31
N ALA A 457 2.60 0.20 -14.46
CA ALA A 457 1.62 0.01 -13.39
C ALA A 457 1.74 1.09 -12.32
N ILE A 458 0.59 1.50 -11.81
CA ILE A 458 0.44 2.45 -10.72
C ILE A 458 -0.59 1.93 -9.71
N GLY A 459 -0.67 2.58 -8.55
CA GLY A 459 -1.66 2.29 -7.53
C GLY A 459 -2.18 3.58 -6.90
N LEU A 460 -3.23 4.14 -7.46
CA LEU A 460 -3.94 5.25 -6.83
C LEU A 460 -4.80 4.72 -5.70
N GLY A 461 -4.52 5.18 -4.48
CA GLY A 461 -5.24 4.82 -3.27
C GLY A 461 -6.07 5.97 -2.71
N GLN A 462 -6.61 5.72 -1.51
CA GLN A 462 -7.50 6.64 -0.81
C GLN A 462 -7.14 6.69 0.67
N MET A 463 -7.39 7.83 1.30
CA MET A 463 -7.32 8.00 2.75
C MET A 463 -8.44 8.92 3.23
N ASN A 464 -8.70 8.91 4.53
CA ASN A 464 -9.68 9.78 5.18
C ASN A 464 -11.15 9.42 4.92
N LEU A 465 -11.46 8.13 4.73
CA LEU A 465 -12.86 7.71 4.61
C LEU A 465 -13.61 7.98 5.92
N HIS A 466 -13.09 7.49 7.05
CA HIS A 466 -13.75 7.64 8.34
C HIS A 466 -13.87 9.12 8.74
N GLY A 467 -12.81 9.91 8.56
CA GLY A 467 -12.85 11.35 8.85
C GLY A 467 -13.92 12.09 8.05
N TYR A 468 -14.05 11.78 6.77
CA TYR A 468 -15.11 12.35 5.93
C TYR A 468 -16.50 11.92 6.39
N LEU A 469 -16.73 10.63 6.60
CA LEU A 469 -18.02 10.10 7.04
C LEU A 469 -18.45 10.73 8.38
N ALA A 470 -17.53 10.78 9.34
CA ALA A 470 -17.80 11.36 10.65
C ALA A 470 -18.13 12.86 10.58
N ARG A 471 -17.37 13.63 9.77
CA ARG A 471 -17.66 15.04 9.51
C ARG A 471 -19.06 15.25 8.96
N GLU A 472 -19.50 14.36 8.09
CA GLU A 472 -20.83 14.42 7.46
C GLU A 472 -21.95 13.79 8.29
N GLY A 473 -21.66 13.35 9.53
CA GLY A 473 -22.64 12.72 10.40
C GLY A 473 -23.07 11.32 9.99
N ILE A 474 -22.18 10.58 9.34
CA ILE A 474 -22.40 9.21 8.86
C ILE A 474 -21.59 8.24 9.72
N ALA A 475 -22.26 7.28 10.36
CA ALA A 475 -21.59 6.24 11.12
C ALA A 475 -20.87 5.27 10.17
N TYR A 476 -19.62 4.91 10.50
CA TYR A 476 -18.88 3.93 9.73
C TYR A 476 -19.61 2.58 9.68
N GLY A 477 -19.69 1.98 8.51
CA GLY A 477 -20.38 0.70 8.30
C GLY A 477 -21.91 0.79 8.24
N SER A 478 -22.50 1.99 8.32
CA SER A 478 -23.93 2.22 8.11
C SER A 478 -24.32 2.05 6.64
N PRO A 479 -25.62 1.87 6.33
CA PRO A 479 -26.08 1.83 4.92
C PRO A 479 -25.65 3.05 4.12
N GLU A 480 -25.64 4.24 4.71
CA GLU A 480 -25.18 5.48 4.07
C GLU A 480 -23.67 5.44 3.82
N ALA A 481 -22.89 4.89 4.74
CA ALA A 481 -21.45 4.73 4.57
C ALA A 481 -21.11 3.75 3.43
N LEU A 482 -21.83 2.65 3.32
CA LEU A 482 -21.66 1.67 2.24
C LEU A 482 -22.03 2.27 0.88
N ASP A 483 -23.16 2.98 0.83
CA ASP A 483 -23.64 3.68 -0.37
C ASP A 483 -22.62 4.72 -0.85
N PHE A 484 -22.11 5.55 0.05
CA PHE A 484 -21.07 6.53 -0.26
C PHE A 484 -19.80 5.86 -0.77
N THR A 485 -19.31 4.86 -0.08
CA THR A 485 -18.06 4.15 -0.45
C THR A 485 -18.16 3.57 -1.85
N ASN A 486 -19.26 2.89 -2.15
CA ASN A 486 -19.51 2.35 -3.48
C ASN A 486 -19.47 3.44 -4.57
N LEU A 487 -20.22 4.51 -4.41
CA LEU A 487 -20.34 5.55 -5.45
C LEU A 487 -19.10 6.45 -5.56
N TYR A 488 -18.39 6.65 -4.47
CA TYR A 488 -17.12 7.36 -4.50
C TYR A 488 -16.09 6.59 -5.35
N PHE A 489 -15.86 5.32 -5.04
CA PHE A 489 -14.92 4.49 -5.80
C PHE A 489 -15.38 4.26 -7.25
N TYR A 490 -16.67 4.13 -7.47
CA TYR A 490 -17.27 4.10 -8.80
C TYR A 490 -16.89 5.33 -9.63
N THR A 491 -17.03 6.52 -9.06
CA THR A 491 -16.73 7.79 -9.73
C THR A 491 -15.23 7.94 -9.99
N ILE A 492 -14.40 7.65 -9.00
CA ILE A 492 -12.94 7.66 -9.15
C ILE A 492 -12.50 6.72 -10.28
N THR A 493 -13.06 5.52 -10.34
CA THR A 493 -12.67 4.50 -11.34
C THR A 493 -12.92 4.98 -12.77
N TRP A 494 -14.04 5.64 -13.03
CA TRP A 494 -14.29 6.19 -14.36
C TRP A 494 -13.19 7.19 -14.77
N HIS A 495 -12.84 8.10 -13.90
CA HIS A 495 -11.81 9.12 -14.16
C HIS A 495 -10.41 8.50 -14.28
N VAL A 496 -10.11 7.47 -13.51
CA VAL A 496 -8.83 6.74 -13.56
C VAL A 496 -8.66 6.05 -14.91
N VAL A 497 -9.65 5.28 -15.35
CA VAL A 497 -9.61 4.58 -16.65
C VAL A 497 -9.60 5.58 -17.80
N HIS A 498 -10.40 6.63 -17.72
CA HIS A 498 -10.43 7.70 -18.72
C HIS A 498 -9.07 8.39 -18.89
N THR A 499 -8.39 8.70 -17.79
CA THR A 499 -7.05 9.30 -17.84
C THR A 499 -6.02 8.36 -18.47
N SER A 500 -6.02 7.08 -18.09
CA SER A 500 -5.11 6.10 -18.68
C SER A 500 -5.36 5.88 -20.17
N MET A 501 -6.61 5.93 -20.61
CA MET A 501 -6.97 5.92 -22.03
C MET A 501 -6.41 7.14 -22.75
N ARG A 502 -6.58 8.35 -22.16
CA ARG A 502 -6.02 9.58 -22.73
C ARG A 502 -4.50 9.52 -22.86
N LEU A 503 -3.80 9.00 -21.85
CA LEU A 503 -2.36 8.80 -21.91
C LEU A 503 -1.96 7.85 -23.06
N ALA A 504 -2.68 6.75 -23.24
CA ALA A 504 -2.43 5.82 -24.36
C ALA A 504 -2.64 6.52 -25.72
N ARG A 505 -3.71 7.28 -25.87
CA ARG A 505 -4.00 8.04 -27.07
C ARG A 505 -2.94 9.10 -27.36
N GLU A 506 -2.57 9.88 -26.37
CA GLU A 506 -1.57 10.96 -26.47
C GLU A 506 -0.17 10.42 -26.83
N ARG A 507 0.20 9.27 -26.26
CA ARG A 507 1.52 8.66 -26.43
C ARG A 507 1.58 7.62 -27.55
N GLY A 508 0.44 7.25 -28.13
CA GLY A 508 0.35 6.21 -29.15
C GLY A 508 0.85 4.84 -28.68
N LYS A 509 0.70 4.54 -27.39
CA LYS A 509 1.26 3.35 -26.74
C LYS A 509 0.37 2.85 -25.60
N THR A 510 0.25 1.52 -25.48
CA THR A 510 -0.44 0.83 -24.38
C THR A 510 0.56 0.05 -23.53
N PHE A 511 0.12 -0.44 -22.37
CA PHE A 511 0.90 -1.45 -21.67
C PHE A 511 1.04 -2.73 -22.51
N ALA A 512 2.12 -3.48 -22.29
CA ALA A 512 2.36 -4.74 -23.00
C ALA A 512 1.28 -5.78 -22.60
N GLY A 513 0.68 -6.41 -23.60
CA GLY A 513 -0.40 -7.39 -23.38
C GLY A 513 -1.80 -6.79 -23.30
N PHE A 514 -1.98 -5.50 -23.63
CA PHE A 514 -3.30 -4.89 -23.69
C PHE A 514 -4.30 -5.68 -24.53
N ALA A 515 -3.90 -6.14 -25.70
CA ALA A 515 -4.77 -6.86 -26.63
C ALA A 515 -5.38 -8.14 -26.05
N GLN A 516 -4.74 -8.77 -25.08
CA GLN A 516 -5.22 -9.96 -24.38
C GLN A 516 -6.02 -9.64 -23.10
N SER A 517 -6.18 -8.37 -22.77
CA SER A 517 -6.88 -7.93 -21.56
C SER A 517 -8.40 -7.88 -21.74
N ARG A 518 -9.11 -7.90 -20.63
CA ARG A 518 -10.57 -7.66 -20.60
C ARG A 518 -10.94 -6.20 -20.90
N TYR A 519 -9.99 -5.29 -20.86
CA TYR A 519 -10.15 -3.93 -21.38
C TYR A 519 -10.28 -3.92 -22.90
N ALA A 520 -9.44 -4.67 -23.59
CA ALA A 520 -9.46 -4.75 -25.06
C ALA A 520 -10.72 -5.44 -25.59
N SER A 521 -11.23 -6.45 -24.91
CA SER A 521 -12.48 -7.14 -25.26
C SER A 521 -13.74 -6.33 -24.92
N GLY A 522 -13.61 -5.35 -24.03
CA GLY A 522 -14.75 -4.60 -23.47
C GLY A 522 -15.43 -5.27 -22.28
N ASP A 523 -15.05 -6.51 -21.92
CA ASP A 523 -15.68 -7.27 -20.83
C ASP A 523 -15.54 -6.58 -19.47
N TYR A 524 -14.45 -5.84 -19.25
CA TYR A 524 -14.25 -5.06 -18.03
C TYR A 524 -15.41 -4.09 -17.75
N PHE A 525 -16.00 -3.51 -18.79
CA PHE A 525 -17.05 -2.50 -18.67
C PHE A 525 -18.45 -3.07 -18.44
N THR A 526 -18.64 -4.36 -18.58
CA THR A 526 -19.96 -5.02 -18.49
C THR A 526 -20.68 -4.67 -17.20
N GLN A 527 -20.01 -4.73 -16.04
CA GLN A 527 -20.60 -4.39 -14.75
C GLN A 527 -21.14 -2.94 -14.69
N TYR A 528 -20.50 -2.00 -15.38
CA TYR A 528 -20.88 -0.58 -15.36
C TYR A 528 -22.00 -0.25 -16.36
N LEU A 529 -22.30 -1.17 -17.26
CA LEU A 529 -23.36 -1.04 -18.27
C LEU A 529 -24.65 -1.78 -17.89
N GLN A 530 -24.57 -2.74 -16.97
CA GLN A 530 -25.71 -3.58 -16.56
C GLN A 530 -26.44 -3.02 -15.35
N ASP A 531 -25.74 -2.44 -14.39
CA ASP A 531 -26.28 -1.94 -13.13
C ASP A 531 -26.60 -0.44 -13.20
N ASP A 532 -27.57 -0.02 -12.41
CA ASP A 532 -27.87 1.39 -12.16
C ASP A 532 -27.05 1.91 -10.98
N TRP A 533 -26.09 2.77 -11.28
CA TRP A 533 -25.16 3.34 -10.31
C TRP A 533 -25.64 4.68 -9.79
N GLN A 534 -26.68 4.66 -8.97
CA GLN A 534 -27.29 5.85 -8.35
C GLN A 534 -27.24 5.77 -6.83
N PRO A 535 -27.24 6.90 -6.12
CA PRO A 535 -27.33 6.90 -4.67
C PRO A 535 -28.60 6.20 -4.19
N LYS A 536 -28.43 5.25 -3.27
CA LYS A 536 -29.54 4.50 -2.66
C LYS A 536 -30.14 5.23 -1.47
N THR A 537 -29.34 6.10 -0.83
CA THR A 537 -29.75 6.84 0.37
C THR A 537 -29.89 8.35 0.06
N ALA A 538 -30.81 9.03 0.75
CA ALA A 538 -31.03 10.46 0.62
C ALA A 538 -29.78 11.26 1.03
N LYS A 539 -29.07 10.80 2.07
CA LYS A 539 -27.86 11.47 2.56
C LYS A 539 -26.78 11.50 1.50
N VAL A 540 -26.48 10.37 0.86
CA VAL A 540 -25.44 10.29 -0.19
C VAL A 540 -25.82 11.10 -1.41
N ARG A 541 -27.10 11.09 -1.81
CA ARG A 541 -27.59 11.94 -2.89
C ARG A 541 -27.33 13.41 -2.60
N THR A 542 -27.59 13.85 -1.38
CA THR A 542 -27.32 15.22 -0.93
C THR A 542 -25.83 15.55 -0.97
N LEU A 543 -24.95 14.63 -0.53
CA LEU A 543 -23.50 14.84 -0.53
C LEU A 543 -22.96 15.09 -1.93
N PHE A 544 -23.33 14.25 -2.90
CA PHE A 544 -22.89 14.41 -4.29
C PHE A 544 -23.48 15.67 -4.94
N ALA A 545 -24.74 15.98 -4.68
CA ALA A 545 -25.35 17.20 -5.18
C ALA A 545 -24.65 18.45 -4.63
N ARG A 546 -24.34 18.48 -3.34
CA ARG A 546 -23.64 19.59 -2.68
C ARG A 546 -22.21 19.76 -3.18
N SER A 547 -21.50 18.68 -3.43
CA SER A 547 -20.12 18.74 -3.93
C SER A 547 -20.00 19.21 -5.36
N GLY A 548 -21.08 19.18 -6.13
CA GLY A 548 -21.07 19.48 -7.56
C GLY A 548 -20.41 18.40 -8.43
N ILE A 549 -20.07 17.25 -7.86
CA ILE A 549 -19.47 16.12 -8.58
C ILE A 549 -20.54 15.41 -9.38
N THR A 550 -20.30 15.25 -10.68
CA THR A 550 -21.18 14.49 -11.57
C THR A 550 -20.87 13.01 -11.48
N LEU A 551 -21.88 12.20 -11.15
CA LEU A 551 -21.75 10.74 -11.22
C LEU A 551 -21.65 10.30 -12.69
N PRO A 552 -20.73 9.40 -13.05
CA PRO A 552 -20.64 8.86 -14.40
C PRO A 552 -21.95 8.20 -14.84
N THR A 553 -22.43 8.61 -16.02
CA THR A 553 -23.65 8.06 -16.63
C THR A 553 -23.33 6.81 -17.46
N ARG A 554 -24.37 6.07 -17.84
CA ARG A 554 -24.23 4.92 -18.74
C ARG A 554 -23.61 5.33 -20.08
N GLU A 555 -24.02 6.47 -20.62
CA GLU A 555 -23.45 7.00 -21.87
C GLU A 555 -21.96 7.32 -21.74
N MET A 556 -21.56 7.87 -20.60
CA MET A 556 -20.14 8.11 -20.33
C MET A 556 -19.34 6.81 -20.30
N TRP A 557 -19.89 5.74 -19.71
CA TRP A 557 -19.25 4.42 -19.70
C TRP A 557 -19.21 3.77 -21.08
N LEU A 558 -20.27 3.88 -21.86
CA LEU A 558 -20.30 3.39 -23.25
C LEU A 558 -19.23 4.06 -24.09
N LYS A 559 -19.13 5.38 -24.00
CA LYS A 559 -18.09 6.14 -24.72
C LYS A 559 -16.70 5.75 -24.24
N LEU A 560 -16.48 5.61 -22.95
CA LEU A 560 -15.19 5.20 -22.38
C LEU A 560 -14.79 3.82 -22.85
N ARG A 561 -15.72 2.86 -22.84
CA ARG A 561 -15.50 1.50 -23.39
C ARG A 561 -15.01 1.58 -24.83
N ASP A 562 -15.72 2.31 -25.69
CA ASP A 562 -15.39 2.42 -27.10
C ASP A 562 -14.04 3.10 -27.32
N ASP A 563 -13.74 4.13 -26.55
CA ASP A 563 -12.44 4.82 -26.59
C ASP A 563 -11.30 3.92 -26.10
N VAL A 564 -11.50 3.12 -25.04
CA VAL A 564 -10.51 2.16 -24.54
C VAL A 564 -10.28 1.03 -25.54
N MET A 565 -11.32 0.49 -26.15
CA MET A 565 -11.20 -0.53 -27.18
C MET A 565 -10.46 -0.02 -28.41
N ARG A 566 -10.57 1.28 -28.72
CA ARG A 566 -9.92 1.92 -29.87
C ARG A 566 -8.47 2.34 -29.58
N TYR A 567 -8.22 3.00 -28.47
CA TYR A 567 -6.94 3.64 -28.13
C TYR A 567 -6.12 2.84 -27.10
N GLY A 568 -6.76 1.98 -26.34
CA GLY A 568 -6.17 1.26 -25.23
C GLY A 568 -6.09 2.06 -23.94
N ILE A 569 -5.39 1.51 -22.96
CA ILE A 569 -4.94 2.21 -21.75
C ILE A 569 -3.43 2.07 -21.60
N TYR A 570 -2.82 3.08 -21.00
CA TYR A 570 -1.36 3.14 -20.84
C TYR A 570 -0.86 2.28 -19.68
N ASN A 571 -1.56 2.33 -18.54
CA ASN A 571 -1.22 1.66 -17.30
C ASN A 571 -1.95 0.31 -17.19
N GLN A 572 -1.21 -0.76 -17.00
CA GLN A 572 -1.80 -2.10 -16.80
C GLN A 572 -2.66 -2.18 -15.55
N ASN A 573 -2.17 -1.59 -14.45
CA ASN A 573 -2.86 -1.52 -13.16
C ASN A 573 -2.96 -0.06 -12.73
N LEU A 574 -4.03 0.28 -12.04
CA LEU A 574 -4.45 1.67 -11.83
C LEU A 574 -4.69 2.03 -10.37
N GLN A 575 -5.39 1.20 -9.61
CA GLN A 575 -5.80 1.48 -8.24
C GLN A 575 -5.34 0.39 -7.27
N ALA A 576 -4.83 0.84 -6.12
CA ALA A 576 -4.53 0.00 -4.96
C ALA A 576 -4.65 0.86 -3.71
N VAL A 577 -5.24 0.34 -2.65
CA VAL A 577 -5.49 1.10 -1.41
C VAL A 577 -4.53 0.65 -0.32
N PRO A 578 -3.44 1.43 -0.09
CA PRO A 578 -2.42 1.10 0.91
C PRO A 578 -2.86 1.51 2.31
N PRO A 579 -2.08 1.16 3.36
CA PRO A 579 -2.40 1.57 4.73
C PRO A 579 -2.31 3.07 4.99
N THR A 580 -1.53 3.83 4.22
CA THR A 580 -1.28 5.28 4.35
C THR A 580 -0.79 5.75 5.73
N GLY A 581 -0.06 4.89 6.45
CA GLY A 581 0.30 5.14 7.86
C GLY A 581 0.99 6.47 8.12
N SER A 582 2.03 6.83 7.35
CA SER A 582 2.79 8.06 7.55
C SER A 582 2.18 9.27 6.84
N ILE A 583 1.73 9.12 5.59
CA ILE A 583 1.22 10.23 4.79
C ILE A 583 -0.13 10.77 5.27
N SER A 584 -0.93 9.95 5.94
CA SER A 584 -2.22 10.40 6.49
C SER A 584 -2.03 11.45 7.59
N TYR A 585 -0.98 11.35 8.40
CA TYR A 585 -0.71 12.32 9.47
C TYR A 585 -0.34 13.69 8.92
N ILE A 586 0.47 13.77 7.87
CA ILE A 586 0.82 15.06 7.25
C ILE A 586 -0.34 15.68 6.46
N ASN A 587 -1.35 14.89 6.09
CA ASN A 587 -2.52 15.32 5.34
C ASN A 587 -3.77 15.53 6.18
N HIS A 588 -3.68 15.48 7.49
CA HIS A 588 -4.85 15.58 8.39
C HIS A 588 -5.96 14.62 7.95
N ALA A 589 -5.62 13.33 7.86
CA ALA A 589 -6.49 12.28 7.37
C ALA A 589 -6.53 11.10 8.35
N THR A 590 -7.66 10.39 8.39
CA THR A 590 -7.69 9.03 8.92
C THR A 590 -6.98 8.11 7.93
N SER A 591 -6.31 7.07 8.45
CA SER A 591 -5.51 6.18 7.61
C SER A 591 -6.39 5.33 6.70
N SER A 592 -6.05 5.28 5.41
CA SER A 592 -6.71 4.43 4.42
C SER A 592 -8.23 4.59 4.42
N ILE A 593 -8.97 3.50 4.32
CA ILE A 593 -10.42 3.47 4.39
C ILE A 593 -10.95 2.69 5.60
N HIS A 594 -10.06 2.27 6.51
CA HIS A 594 -10.48 1.64 7.78
C HIS A 594 -10.91 2.69 8.82
N PRO A 595 -11.64 2.27 9.87
CA PRO A 595 -11.97 3.18 10.97
C PRO A 595 -10.73 3.59 11.75
N ILE A 596 -10.86 4.67 12.53
CA ILE A 596 -9.83 5.05 13.50
C ILE A 596 -9.60 3.92 14.51
N VAL A 597 -8.40 3.85 15.06
CA VAL A 597 -8.06 2.90 16.14
C VAL A 597 -8.30 3.49 17.54
N ALA A 598 -8.28 4.82 17.65
CA ALA A 598 -8.59 5.57 18.84
C ALA A 598 -8.98 7.02 18.47
N LYS A 599 -9.81 7.68 19.29
CA LYS A 599 -10.17 9.10 19.10
C LYS A 599 -8.95 10.00 19.17
N ILE A 600 -8.09 9.77 20.16
CA ILE A 600 -6.76 10.38 20.29
C ILE A 600 -5.76 9.24 20.14
N GLU A 601 -5.09 9.17 19.01
CA GLU A 601 -4.08 8.15 18.75
C GLU A 601 -2.78 8.54 19.43
N ILE A 602 -2.14 7.61 20.12
CA ILE A 602 -0.86 7.79 20.78
C ILE A 602 0.21 7.12 19.94
N ARG A 603 1.17 7.92 19.45
CA ARG A 603 2.28 7.44 18.62
C ARG A 603 3.60 7.60 19.37
N LYS A 604 4.43 6.58 19.31
CA LYS A 604 5.81 6.69 19.76
C LYS A 604 6.69 7.15 18.59
N GLU A 605 7.23 8.36 18.71
CA GLU A 605 8.04 8.99 17.68
C GLU A 605 9.52 9.03 18.10
N GLY A 606 10.28 8.00 17.68
CA GLY A 606 11.71 7.89 17.91
C GLY A 606 12.11 7.96 19.40
N LYS A 607 13.22 8.65 19.69
CA LYS A 607 13.72 8.83 21.07
C LYS A 607 12.97 9.91 21.86
N THR A 608 12.08 10.66 21.21
CA THR A 608 11.41 11.84 21.79
C THR A 608 10.19 11.54 22.62
N GLY A 609 9.63 10.32 22.56
CA GLY A 609 8.51 9.91 23.37
C GLY A 609 7.18 9.88 22.62
N ARG A 610 6.08 10.05 23.37
CA ARG A 610 4.72 9.93 22.84
C ARG A 610 4.26 11.22 22.19
N VAL A 611 3.60 11.11 21.03
CA VAL A 611 2.90 12.20 20.34
C VAL A 611 1.44 11.80 20.14
N TYR A 612 0.54 12.75 20.37
CA TYR A 612 -0.90 12.53 20.39
C TYR A 612 -1.52 13.12 19.14
N TYR A 613 -2.37 12.34 18.48
CA TYR A 613 -3.01 12.70 17.21
C TYR A 613 -4.53 12.60 17.35
N PRO A 614 -5.25 13.74 17.28
CA PRO A 614 -6.70 13.72 17.32
C PRO A 614 -7.27 13.30 15.97
N ALA A 615 -8.35 12.54 15.97
CA ALA A 615 -9.02 12.17 14.73
C ALA A 615 -9.44 13.42 13.93
N PRO A 616 -9.25 13.44 12.61
CA PRO A 616 -9.60 14.58 11.78
C PRO A 616 -11.07 14.97 11.91
N PHE A 617 -11.35 16.27 11.95
CA PHE A 617 -12.68 16.88 12.06
C PHE A 617 -13.43 16.56 13.36
N MET A 618 -12.81 15.93 14.33
CA MET A 618 -13.40 15.61 15.61
C MET A 618 -13.55 16.88 16.46
N THR A 619 -14.73 17.04 17.06
CA THR A 619 -15.06 18.09 18.02
C THR A 619 -15.74 17.47 19.23
N ASN A 620 -15.90 18.24 20.32
CA ASN A 620 -16.60 17.72 21.50
C ASN A 620 -18.10 17.44 21.25
N GLU A 621 -18.66 17.98 20.17
CA GLU A 621 -20.08 17.80 19.79
C GLU A 621 -20.32 16.56 18.91
N ASN A 622 -19.29 15.99 18.26
CA ASN A 622 -19.44 14.88 17.32
C ASN A 622 -18.66 13.61 17.67
N LEU A 623 -18.25 13.48 18.93
CA LEU A 623 -17.45 12.33 19.40
C LEU A 623 -18.10 10.96 19.14
N ASP A 624 -19.43 10.90 19.13
CA ASP A 624 -20.20 9.68 18.88
C ASP A 624 -20.04 9.14 17.45
N MET A 625 -19.63 9.97 16.48
CA MET A 625 -19.32 9.55 15.13
C MET A 625 -17.94 8.88 14.99
N TYR A 626 -17.11 8.93 16.03
CA TYR A 626 -15.74 8.43 16.05
C TYR A 626 -15.61 7.14 16.87
N GLN A 627 -16.45 6.16 16.54
CA GLN A 627 -16.32 4.82 17.06
C GLN A 627 -15.05 4.17 16.49
N ASP A 628 -14.25 3.50 17.32
CA ASP A 628 -13.01 2.89 16.88
C ASP A 628 -13.23 1.55 16.17
N ALA A 629 -12.19 1.07 15.49
CA ALA A 629 -12.25 -0.15 14.69
C ALA A 629 -12.59 -1.40 15.51
N TYR A 630 -12.13 -1.47 16.76
CA TYR A 630 -12.39 -2.61 17.64
C TYR A 630 -13.86 -2.70 18.04
N ASP A 631 -14.50 -1.55 18.30
CA ASP A 631 -15.91 -1.47 18.70
C ASP A 631 -16.85 -1.63 17.49
N ILE A 632 -16.46 -1.13 16.31
CA ILE A 632 -17.20 -1.31 15.05
C ILE A 632 -17.27 -2.79 14.67
N GLY A 633 -16.15 -3.50 14.81
CA GLY A 633 -16.06 -4.92 14.55
C GLY A 633 -15.76 -5.29 13.07
N PRO A 634 -15.31 -6.52 12.84
CA PRO A 634 -14.77 -6.92 11.54
C PRO A 634 -15.83 -6.97 10.43
N GLU A 635 -17.08 -7.31 10.70
CA GLU A 635 -18.11 -7.46 9.66
C GLU A 635 -18.40 -6.13 8.95
N LYS A 636 -18.60 -5.04 9.69
CA LYS A 636 -18.86 -3.72 9.10
C LYS A 636 -17.65 -3.17 8.34
N ILE A 637 -16.44 -3.47 8.81
CA ILE A 637 -15.20 -3.10 8.11
C ILE A 637 -15.11 -3.90 6.80
N ILE A 638 -15.34 -5.20 6.83
CA ILE A 638 -15.36 -6.05 5.63
C ILE A 638 -16.41 -5.57 4.64
N ASP A 639 -17.62 -5.25 5.08
CA ASP A 639 -18.70 -4.74 4.22
C ASP A 639 -18.28 -3.45 3.51
N THR A 640 -17.60 -2.54 4.21
CA THR A 640 -17.11 -1.29 3.64
C THR A 640 -16.03 -1.54 2.59
N TYR A 641 -15.05 -2.40 2.89
CA TYR A 641 -14.01 -2.78 1.94
C TYR A 641 -14.57 -3.54 0.73
N ALA A 642 -15.63 -4.34 0.92
CA ALA A 642 -16.28 -5.05 -0.18
C ALA A 642 -16.90 -4.07 -1.20
N GLU A 643 -17.47 -2.96 -0.74
CA GLU A 643 -18.00 -1.93 -1.64
C GLU A 643 -16.88 -1.27 -2.48
N ALA A 644 -15.73 -1.00 -1.90
CA ALA A 644 -14.57 -0.46 -2.61
C ALA A 644 -13.93 -1.48 -3.55
N THR A 645 -13.81 -2.72 -3.12
CA THR A 645 -13.17 -3.82 -3.87
C THR A 645 -13.79 -4.03 -5.25
N ARG A 646 -15.09 -3.75 -5.41
CA ARG A 646 -15.79 -3.85 -6.70
C ARG A 646 -15.17 -2.99 -7.78
N HIS A 647 -14.51 -1.90 -7.42
CA HIS A 647 -14.01 -0.86 -8.33
C HIS A 647 -12.48 -0.81 -8.40
N VAL A 648 -11.78 -1.32 -7.39
CA VAL A 648 -10.31 -1.31 -7.32
C VAL A 648 -9.78 -2.53 -8.07
N ASP A 649 -8.96 -2.31 -9.09
CA ASP A 649 -8.43 -3.41 -9.92
C ASP A 649 -7.37 -4.26 -9.20
N GLN A 650 -6.60 -3.68 -8.30
CA GLN A 650 -5.68 -4.42 -7.42
C GLN A 650 -6.36 -4.72 -6.08
N GLY A 651 -5.63 -4.61 -4.97
CA GLY A 651 -6.11 -4.94 -3.64
C GLY A 651 -6.26 -3.73 -2.72
N LEU A 652 -6.71 -4.03 -1.52
CA LEU A 652 -6.86 -3.09 -0.42
C LEU A 652 -6.25 -3.71 0.84
N SER A 653 -5.47 -2.93 1.56
CA SER A 653 -4.86 -3.37 2.82
C SER A 653 -5.93 -3.41 3.92
N LEU A 654 -6.57 -4.55 4.06
CA LEU A 654 -7.66 -4.75 5.03
C LEU A 654 -7.13 -5.38 6.31
N THR A 655 -6.98 -4.58 7.35
CA THR A 655 -6.72 -5.05 8.71
C THR A 655 -8.03 -5.41 9.41
N LEU A 656 -8.08 -6.55 10.06
CA LEU A 656 -9.21 -6.96 10.90
C LEU A 656 -8.88 -6.69 12.36
N PHE A 657 -9.79 -5.99 13.04
CA PHE A 657 -9.64 -5.58 14.43
C PHE A 657 -10.61 -6.37 15.31
N PHE A 658 -10.09 -6.96 16.37
CA PHE A 658 -10.87 -7.77 17.30
C PHE A 658 -10.68 -7.27 18.74
N PRO A 659 -11.71 -7.35 19.58
CA PRO A 659 -11.58 -7.07 21.02
C PRO A 659 -10.66 -8.12 21.69
N ASP A 660 -10.17 -7.81 22.87
CA ASP A 660 -9.35 -8.71 23.70
C ASP A 660 -10.05 -10.03 24.11
N THR A 661 -11.38 -10.05 24.02
CA THR A 661 -12.22 -11.22 24.28
C THR A 661 -12.40 -12.14 23.08
N ALA A 662 -11.87 -11.79 21.90
CA ALA A 662 -12.03 -12.56 20.69
C ALA A 662 -11.31 -13.92 20.78
N THR A 663 -11.88 -14.89 20.08
CA THR A 663 -11.37 -16.26 19.99
C THR A 663 -10.88 -16.57 18.59
N THR A 664 -10.14 -17.68 18.43
CA THR A 664 -9.73 -18.18 17.11
C THR A 664 -10.93 -18.48 16.22
N ARG A 665 -12.08 -18.86 16.80
CA ARG A 665 -13.33 -19.04 16.07
C ARG A 665 -13.85 -17.76 15.46
N ASP A 666 -13.73 -16.63 16.17
CA ASP A 666 -14.11 -15.31 15.67
C ASP A 666 -13.24 -14.90 14.48
N ILE A 667 -11.94 -15.20 14.53
CA ILE A 667 -11.01 -14.97 13.42
C ILE A 667 -11.40 -15.81 12.20
N ASN A 668 -11.67 -17.11 12.39
CA ASN A 668 -12.10 -17.98 11.29
C ASN A 668 -13.43 -17.51 10.65
N LYS A 669 -14.39 -17.08 11.46
CA LYS A 669 -15.65 -16.51 10.95
C LYS A 669 -15.40 -15.28 10.09
N ALA A 670 -14.54 -14.38 10.51
CA ALA A 670 -14.19 -13.18 9.76
C ALA A 670 -13.48 -13.50 8.44
N GLN A 671 -12.57 -14.47 8.43
CA GLN A 671 -11.92 -14.95 7.20
C GLN A 671 -12.95 -15.49 6.18
N ILE A 672 -13.84 -16.35 6.62
CA ILE A 672 -14.90 -16.93 5.77
C ILE A 672 -15.85 -15.82 5.27
N TYR A 673 -16.21 -14.89 6.14
CA TYR A 673 -17.06 -13.76 5.76
C TYR A 673 -16.39 -12.88 4.69
N ALA A 674 -15.11 -12.55 4.88
CA ALA A 674 -14.34 -11.79 3.90
C ALA A 674 -14.26 -12.51 2.54
N TRP A 675 -13.98 -13.81 2.56
CA TRP A 675 -13.96 -14.63 1.34
C TRP A 675 -15.31 -14.62 0.62
N ARG A 676 -16.42 -14.79 1.35
CA ARG A 676 -17.78 -14.76 0.78
C ARG A 676 -18.17 -13.40 0.22
N LYS A 677 -17.65 -12.33 0.80
CA LYS A 677 -17.92 -10.95 0.34
C LYS A 677 -17.07 -10.52 -0.85
N GLY A 678 -16.21 -11.40 -1.36
CA GLY A 678 -15.39 -11.13 -2.53
C GLY A 678 -14.14 -10.29 -2.21
N ILE A 679 -13.71 -10.24 -0.96
CA ILE A 679 -12.46 -9.61 -0.55
C ILE A 679 -11.28 -10.34 -1.20
N LYS A 680 -10.31 -9.59 -1.72
CA LYS A 680 -9.16 -10.14 -2.44
C LYS A 680 -8.03 -10.54 -1.53
N SER A 681 -7.79 -9.76 -0.46
CA SER A 681 -6.69 -9.99 0.48
C SER A 681 -7.02 -9.49 1.87
N LEU A 682 -6.39 -10.11 2.87
CA LEU A 682 -6.40 -9.68 4.27
C LEU A 682 -4.96 -9.34 4.68
N TYR A 683 -4.84 -8.23 5.39
CA TYR A 683 -3.59 -7.73 5.95
C TYR A 683 -3.39 -8.24 7.37
N TYR A 684 -3.21 -7.40 8.38
CA TYR A 684 -3.05 -7.82 9.76
C TYR A 684 -4.34 -8.30 10.42
N ILE A 685 -4.18 -9.22 11.37
CA ILE A 685 -5.14 -9.44 12.45
C ILE A 685 -4.61 -8.68 13.66
N ARG A 686 -5.39 -7.76 14.20
CA ARG A 686 -5.06 -6.99 15.41
C ARG A 686 -6.05 -7.27 16.52
N LEU A 687 -5.51 -7.69 17.67
CA LEU A 687 -6.26 -7.87 18.90
C LEU A 687 -6.05 -6.63 19.78
N ARG A 688 -7.11 -6.14 20.39
CA ARG A 688 -7.01 -5.08 21.38
C ARG A 688 -6.30 -5.62 22.61
N GLN A 689 -5.23 -4.96 23.03
CA GLN A 689 -4.46 -5.31 24.22
C GLN A 689 -4.47 -4.13 25.17
N LEU A 690 -5.55 -3.97 25.94
CA LEU A 690 -5.75 -2.85 26.84
C LEU A 690 -4.57 -2.63 27.81
N ALA A 691 -3.90 -3.71 28.22
CA ALA A 691 -2.72 -3.64 29.09
C ALA A 691 -1.48 -3.06 28.40
N LEU A 692 -1.45 -3.04 27.06
CA LEU A 692 -0.32 -2.58 26.26
C LEU A 692 -0.60 -1.29 25.50
N GLU A 693 -1.80 -0.72 25.65
CA GLU A 693 -2.16 0.54 25.01
C GLU A 693 -1.14 1.64 25.35
N GLY A 694 -0.54 2.23 24.33
CA GLY A 694 0.52 3.25 24.48
C GLY A 694 1.90 2.70 24.85
N THR A 695 2.14 1.39 24.73
CA THR A 695 3.48 0.79 24.89
C THR A 695 4.18 0.57 23.53
N GLU A 696 5.49 0.25 23.57
CA GLU A 696 6.31 0.01 22.36
C GLU A 696 5.81 -1.12 21.46
N ILE A 697 4.98 -2.00 21.97
CA ILE A 697 4.51 -3.22 21.30
C ILE A 697 3.36 -2.93 20.33
N GLU A 698 2.71 -1.78 20.44
CA GLU A 698 1.63 -1.37 19.53
C GLU A 698 2.11 -0.94 18.13
N ASP A 699 3.37 -0.58 17.99
CA ASP A 699 3.90 -0.10 16.72
C ASP A 699 4.17 -1.25 15.75
N CYS A 700 3.30 -1.38 14.77
CA CYS A 700 3.51 -2.27 13.63
C CYS A 700 4.73 -1.81 12.83
N VAL A 701 5.78 -2.62 12.80
CA VAL A 701 7.04 -2.32 12.07
C VAL A 701 6.79 -2.06 10.58
N SER A 702 5.78 -2.68 9.98
CA SER A 702 5.45 -2.45 8.56
C SER A 702 4.55 -1.22 8.34
N CYS A 703 3.81 -0.75 9.34
CA CYS A 703 3.03 0.49 9.25
C CYS A 703 3.90 1.75 9.40
N ALA A 704 5.08 1.62 9.96
CA ALA A 704 6.09 2.69 9.97
C ALA A 704 6.84 2.80 8.63
N LEU A 705 6.58 1.88 7.71
CA LEU A 705 7.03 1.92 6.32
C LEU A 705 5.99 2.66 5.46
#